data_6297a1ccae07038cbad057067d0f38c3
#
_entry.id   6297a1ccae07038cbad057067d0f38c3
#
_cell.length_a   1.000
_cell.length_b   1.000
_cell.length_c   1.000
_cell.angle_alpha   90.00
_cell.angle_beta   90.00
_cell.angle_gamma   90.00
#
_symmetry.space_group_name_H-M   'P 1'
#
loop_
_entity.id
_entity.type
_entity.pdbx_description
1 polymer ?
#
loop_
_entity_poly.entity_id
_entity_poly.type
_entity_poly.pdbx_seq_one_letter_code
_entity_poly.pdbx_strand_id
1 'polypeptide(L)'
;MSRGLSSPARWSLWLVSLALLCAAAATRLHLHTVVDTDILAMLPPQQESAAVGAAIEQSRQAFVDEVLILVSGDDETVARRAAVAAADVAATAGLEPDDSGRSMDRLLAVYQKHRYALLDDAAAARLAQGGAPALATDVATSLASPAGMVDAFGSDPGGHLSHFLTDLPQPYPGFLPDGAFFSAQKDGKYWFLIRDRVSAAAFAEGGAQGTRAVTEARAAVAKVCVRCDFAATGAPLFADAARHAAQTESIWLSLASSLLIMVLIAYVFRSFAPHVLAGAQLLASVLAATAAVILVFGSIQVITLVFGTTLIGIAIDYAFLYFAEYWFGDGAPEQVMAAVRPGLYMGLATGVVAFAFLLLAGFPALTQFAVFSVAGLVEAGLMVVLIFPVSLREFPQVPLHPAVLWPQRFIQAACRRSRWRLVLPLAALLLCIPGWLMLHPSDDVRGLQNLPPQMLATDAHIRETLGQVPPPGFFLSQAPDLQQALRQEEVLFDRVAAGAPGYTSLGLSRFLPSDARQQASLAAWRQVFADRQALRAAFVHFGLPKELADRSLAEWQAADHASLTADEVSAAAPDLKTFSISAGAGATLLSTVTGRSDVDSATLAGYAAATPGMSFVDPLGRIAATFQRLRERATWLVILGYLLISALLVWRYGRREALRMLYPPLLALGLTLGVLGWLGEPLNIFVVVALILILGLGRDYAVFLREGGATRRSPALAVTLSALTMLFSFGLLAVSSIPALHVFGIATLVGILASYLSAPLSLPPTERA
;
A
#
# COMPACT_ATOMS: atom_id res chain seq x y z
N MET A 1 0.30 20.99 -41.51
CA MET A 1 0.90 22.24 -41.02
C MET A 1 2.40 22.43 -41.32
N SER A 2 3.16 21.42 -41.76
CA SER A 2 4.65 21.54 -41.91
C SER A 2 5.19 22.01 -43.27
N ARG A 3 4.36 22.18 -44.29
CA ARG A 3 4.84 22.51 -45.69
C ARG A 3 5.33 23.93 -45.91
N GLY A 4 5.21 24.85 -44.94
CA GLY A 4 5.58 26.27 -45.12
C GLY A 4 6.52 26.86 -44.08
N LEU A 5 6.94 26.12 -43.06
CA LEU A 5 7.84 26.66 -42.01
C LEU A 5 9.31 26.43 -42.38
N SER A 6 10.12 27.49 -42.21
CA SER A 6 11.58 27.41 -42.33
C SER A 6 12.18 26.50 -41.24
N SER A 7 13.39 25.98 -41.47
CA SER A 7 14.13 25.16 -40.52
C SER A 7 14.19 25.75 -39.10
N PRO A 8 14.63 27.03 -38.92
CA PRO A 8 14.66 27.64 -37.60
C PRO A 8 13.27 27.82 -36.97
N ALA A 9 12.24 28.08 -37.78
CA ALA A 9 10.87 28.22 -37.26
C ALA A 9 10.29 26.90 -36.66
N ARG A 10 10.70 25.75 -37.17
CA ARG A 10 10.28 24.44 -36.63
C ARG A 10 10.94 24.17 -35.28
N TRP A 11 12.25 24.47 -35.18
CA TRP A 11 12.99 24.36 -33.91
C TRP A 11 12.44 25.30 -32.85
N SER A 12 12.21 26.59 -33.22
CA SER A 12 11.68 27.57 -32.27
C SER A 12 10.25 27.20 -31.82
N LEU A 13 9.38 26.77 -32.73
CA LEU A 13 8.03 26.33 -32.34
C LEU A 13 8.05 25.18 -31.33
N TRP A 14 8.88 24.17 -31.59
CA TRP A 14 9.00 23.02 -30.71
C TRP A 14 9.62 23.39 -29.35
N LEU A 15 10.74 24.12 -29.31
CA LEU A 15 11.37 24.54 -28.06
C LEU A 15 10.49 25.48 -27.24
N VAL A 16 9.75 26.39 -27.88
CA VAL A 16 8.84 27.30 -27.18
C VAL A 16 7.66 26.51 -26.59
N SER A 17 7.09 25.54 -27.31
CA SER A 17 6.00 24.72 -26.78
C SER A 17 6.41 23.89 -25.54
N LEU A 18 7.59 23.28 -25.60
CA LEU A 18 8.13 22.51 -24.46
C LEU A 18 8.49 23.44 -23.28
N ALA A 19 9.13 24.57 -23.56
CA ALA A 19 9.49 25.54 -22.52
C ALA A 19 8.26 26.16 -21.85
N LEU A 20 7.21 26.47 -22.59
CA LEU A 20 5.95 26.97 -22.03
C LEU A 20 5.27 25.93 -21.14
N LEU A 21 5.26 24.66 -21.54
CA LEU A 21 4.72 23.57 -20.74
C LEU A 21 5.50 23.41 -19.43
N CYS A 22 6.83 23.39 -19.50
CA CYS A 22 7.69 23.30 -18.32
C CYS A 22 7.55 24.53 -17.40
N ALA A 23 7.46 25.74 -17.97
CA ALA A 23 7.24 26.96 -17.19
C ALA A 23 5.87 26.96 -16.48
N ALA A 24 4.82 26.53 -17.18
CA ALA A 24 3.49 26.39 -16.58
C ALA A 24 3.49 25.36 -15.46
N ALA A 25 4.19 24.22 -15.61
CA ALA A 25 4.35 23.22 -14.55
C ALA A 25 5.12 23.79 -13.35
N ALA A 26 6.16 24.58 -13.60
CA ALA A 26 6.96 25.21 -12.55
C ALA A 26 6.16 26.17 -11.66
N THR A 27 5.09 26.80 -12.17
CA THR A 27 4.19 27.67 -11.37
C THR A 27 3.34 26.87 -10.36
N ARG A 28 3.18 25.59 -10.58
CA ARG A 28 2.44 24.67 -9.70
C ARG A 28 3.34 23.88 -8.76
N LEU A 29 4.66 23.99 -8.91
CA LEU A 29 5.62 23.30 -8.08
C LEU A 29 5.63 23.94 -6.67
N HIS A 30 4.96 23.33 -5.73
CA HIS A 30 5.14 23.63 -4.33
C HIS A 30 6.43 22.95 -3.86
N LEU A 31 7.38 23.74 -3.35
CA LEU A 31 8.78 23.39 -3.07
C LEU A 31 9.00 22.17 -2.11
N HIS A 32 7.96 21.56 -1.56
CA HIS A 32 8.13 20.60 -0.48
C HIS A 32 7.78 19.13 -0.78
N THR A 33 7.03 18.80 -1.83
CA THR A 33 6.75 17.39 -2.17
C THR A 33 6.44 17.20 -3.65
N VAL A 34 7.47 17.05 -4.46
CA VAL A 34 7.30 16.75 -5.90
C VAL A 34 6.87 15.31 -6.15
N VAL A 35 7.33 14.40 -5.29
CA VAL A 35 7.07 12.95 -5.41
C VAL A 35 6.27 12.48 -4.21
N ASP A 36 5.06 12.02 -4.48
CA ASP A 36 4.17 11.45 -3.47
C ASP A 36 4.41 9.94 -3.36
N THR A 37 4.67 9.49 -2.14
CA THR A 37 4.95 8.08 -1.81
C THR A 37 3.80 7.40 -1.08
N ASP A 38 2.73 8.13 -0.75
CA ASP A 38 1.58 7.57 -0.05
C ASP A 38 0.74 6.68 -0.97
N ILE A 39 0.79 5.38 -0.74
CA ILE A 39 0.00 4.40 -1.48
C ILE A 39 -1.50 4.56 -1.20
N LEU A 40 -1.88 5.02 -0.01
CA LEU A 40 -3.28 5.23 0.34
C LEU A 40 -3.87 6.46 -0.38
N ALA A 41 -3.06 7.47 -0.66
CA ALA A 41 -3.45 8.61 -1.50
C ALA A 41 -3.75 8.21 -2.95
N MET A 42 -3.33 7.01 -3.37
CA MET A 42 -3.64 6.46 -4.70
C MET A 42 -5.06 5.91 -4.79
N LEU A 43 -5.73 5.63 -3.67
CA LEU A 43 -7.09 5.10 -3.68
C LEU A 43 -8.10 6.22 -3.98
N PRO A 44 -9.17 5.90 -4.72
CA PRO A 44 -10.25 6.87 -4.91
C PRO A 44 -10.84 7.23 -3.54
N PRO A 45 -11.22 8.50 -3.33
CA PRO A 45 -11.88 8.91 -2.11
C PRO A 45 -13.11 8.03 -1.87
N GLN A 46 -13.10 7.31 -0.78
CA GLN A 46 -14.23 6.44 -0.45
C GLN A 46 -15.38 7.34 0.04
N GLN A 47 -16.60 7.05 -0.39
CA GLN A 47 -17.81 7.68 0.13
C GLN A 47 -18.12 7.10 1.52
N GLU A 48 -17.25 7.39 2.47
CA GLU A 48 -17.40 6.98 3.87
C GLU A 48 -18.11 8.06 4.68
N SER A 49 -18.77 7.65 5.77
CA SER A 49 -19.20 8.63 6.75
C SER A 49 -17.98 9.37 7.30
N ALA A 50 -18.11 10.65 7.59
CA ALA A 50 -17.01 11.46 8.13
C ALA A 50 -16.38 10.81 9.38
N ALA A 51 -17.19 10.09 10.18
CA ALA A 51 -16.73 9.37 11.35
C ALA A 51 -15.80 8.18 11.01
N VAL A 52 -16.11 7.40 9.97
CA VAL A 52 -15.26 6.27 9.54
C VAL A 52 -13.94 6.78 8.96
N GLY A 53 -13.98 7.83 8.15
CA GLY A 53 -12.76 8.45 7.63
C GLY A 53 -11.86 9.00 8.73
N ALA A 54 -12.44 9.70 9.72
CA ALA A 54 -11.71 10.19 10.89
C ALA A 54 -11.15 9.03 11.74
N ALA A 55 -11.89 7.92 11.87
CA ALA A 55 -11.43 6.73 12.60
C ALA A 55 -10.25 6.04 11.93
N ILE A 56 -10.28 5.90 10.61
CA ILE A 56 -9.16 5.34 9.84
C ILE A 56 -7.93 6.23 10.03
N GLU A 57 -8.08 7.54 9.91
CA GLU A 57 -6.98 8.48 10.08
C GLU A 57 -6.43 8.47 11.52
N GLN A 58 -7.30 8.43 12.52
CA GLN A 58 -6.88 8.34 13.92
C GLN A 58 -6.22 6.99 14.24
N SER A 59 -6.77 5.88 13.72
CA SER A 59 -6.13 4.56 13.81
C SER A 59 -4.75 4.55 13.15
N ARG A 60 -4.62 5.22 12.00
CA ARG A 60 -3.33 5.38 11.32
C ARG A 60 -2.32 6.10 12.21
N GLN A 61 -2.68 7.26 12.77
CA GLN A 61 -1.81 8.04 13.65
C GLN A 61 -1.46 7.29 14.94
N ALA A 62 -2.38 6.47 15.45
CA ALA A 62 -2.16 5.73 16.69
C ALA A 62 -1.22 4.51 16.55
N PHE A 63 -1.29 3.82 15.40
CA PHE A 63 -0.63 2.52 15.23
C PHE A 63 0.38 2.49 14.07
N VAL A 64 0.29 3.42 13.11
CA VAL A 64 1.15 3.43 11.92
C VAL A 64 2.42 4.24 12.14
N ASP A 65 2.36 5.29 12.96
CA ASP A 65 3.53 6.15 13.24
C ASP A 65 4.45 5.57 14.34
N GLU A 66 4.11 4.39 14.87
CA GLU A 66 4.81 3.72 15.95
C GLU A 66 6.08 3.01 15.49
N VAL A 67 7.16 3.16 16.27
CA VAL A 67 8.42 2.42 16.15
C VAL A 67 8.67 1.68 17.45
N LEU A 68 8.73 0.36 17.35
CA LEU A 68 9.05 -0.53 18.47
C LEU A 68 10.52 -0.93 18.41
N ILE A 69 11.26 -0.69 19.50
CA ILE A 69 12.64 -1.12 19.65
C ILE A 69 12.70 -2.08 20.82
N LEU A 70 13.18 -3.30 20.59
CA LEU A 70 13.31 -4.35 21.58
C LEU A 70 14.79 -4.63 21.84
N VAL A 71 15.22 -4.47 23.09
CA VAL A 71 16.57 -4.75 23.54
C VAL A 71 16.53 -5.89 24.56
N SER A 72 17.37 -6.90 24.42
CA SER A 72 17.44 -7.98 25.39
C SER A 72 18.87 -8.36 25.75
N GLY A 73 19.05 -8.90 26.96
CA GLY A 73 20.35 -9.36 27.46
C GLY A 73 20.22 -10.30 28.64
N ASP A 74 21.32 -11.00 28.95
CA ASP A 74 21.38 -11.97 30.04
C ASP A 74 21.52 -11.29 31.42
N ASP A 75 22.03 -10.06 31.49
CA ASP A 75 22.18 -9.25 32.67
C ASP A 75 21.26 -8.04 32.64
N GLU A 76 20.41 -7.90 33.66
CA GLU A 76 19.40 -6.84 33.72
C GLU A 76 20.01 -5.45 33.66
N THR A 77 21.09 -5.22 34.45
CA THR A 77 21.68 -3.89 34.56
C THR A 77 22.40 -3.45 33.30
N VAL A 78 22.98 -4.39 32.56
CA VAL A 78 23.62 -4.13 31.27
C VAL A 78 22.57 -3.92 30.17
N ALA A 79 21.54 -4.78 30.10
CA ALA A 79 20.46 -4.66 29.13
C ALA A 79 19.67 -3.35 29.33
N ARG A 80 19.38 -2.97 30.58
CA ARG A 80 18.72 -1.69 30.92
C ARG A 80 19.58 -0.48 30.47
N ARG A 81 20.88 -0.48 30.72
CA ARG A 81 21.76 0.60 30.23
C ARG A 81 21.81 0.68 28.73
N ALA A 82 21.78 -0.46 28.06
CA ALA A 82 21.71 -0.51 26.59
C ALA A 82 20.37 0.03 26.07
N ALA A 83 19.26 -0.30 26.74
CA ALA A 83 17.92 0.25 26.39
C ALA A 83 17.85 1.77 26.61
N VAL A 84 18.39 2.28 27.74
CA VAL A 84 18.48 3.73 27.99
C VAL A 84 19.29 4.42 26.89
N ALA A 85 20.46 3.88 26.53
CA ALA A 85 21.27 4.46 25.46
C ALA A 85 20.56 4.44 24.09
N ALA A 86 19.76 3.41 23.82
CA ALA A 86 18.94 3.34 22.61
C ALA A 86 17.84 4.42 22.61
N ALA A 87 17.12 4.58 23.72
CA ALA A 87 16.03 5.56 23.84
C ALA A 87 16.56 7.01 23.75
N ASP A 88 17.67 7.32 24.42
CA ASP A 88 18.27 8.66 24.39
C ASP A 88 18.71 9.05 22.96
N VAL A 89 19.31 8.10 22.24
CA VAL A 89 19.75 8.33 20.86
C VAL A 89 18.55 8.43 19.93
N ALA A 90 17.52 7.58 20.10
CA ALA A 90 16.30 7.63 19.28
C ALA A 90 15.58 8.97 19.44
N ALA A 91 15.44 9.46 20.68
CA ALA A 91 14.86 10.78 20.96
C ALA A 91 15.70 11.93 20.36
N THR A 92 17.03 11.86 20.46
CA THR A 92 17.93 12.87 19.86
C THR A 92 17.86 12.87 18.33
N ALA A 93 17.61 11.70 17.73
CA ALA A 93 17.41 11.55 16.29
C ALA A 93 16.00 11.96 15.81
N GLY A 94 15.14 12.41 16.74
CA GLY A 94 13.86 13.02 16.48
C GLY A 94 12.65 12.08 16.54
N LEU A 95 12.79 10.91 17.20
CA LEU A 95 11.61 10.14 17.60
C LEU A 95 10.99 10.78 18.85
N GLU A 96 9.67 10.78 18.90
CA GLU A 96 8.90 11.26 20.04
C GLU A 96 8.72 10.11 21.03
N PRO A 97 9.27 10.20 22.27
CA PRO A 97 9.11 9.16 23.26
C PRO A 97 7.65 8.99 23.66
N ASP A 98 7.22 7.75 23.83
CA ASP A 98 5.89 7.46 24.34
C ASP A 98 5.85 7.59 25.88
N ASP A 99 4.86 8.35 26.39
CA ASP A 99 4.69 8.64 27.82
C ASP A 99 3.69 7.69 28.51
N SER A 100 3.33 6.57 27.86
CA SER A 100 2.28 5.66 28.34
C SER A 100 2.60 5.03 29.70
N GLY A 101 3.87 4.76 30.01
CA GLY A 101 4.28 4.25 31.33
C GLY A 101 3.97 5.24 32.45
N ARG A 102 4.28 6.52 32.28
CA ARG A 102 3.97 7.58 33.25
C ARG A 102 2.49 7.91 33.33
N SER A 103 1.76 7.72 32.23
CA SER A 103 0.31 7.85 32.21
C SER A 103 -0.35 6.82 33.11
N MET A 104 0.19 5.59 33.17
CA MET A 104 -0.35 4.55 34.05
C MET A 104 -0.19 4.92 35.54
N ASP A 105 0.93 5.47 35.95
CA ASP A 105 1.14 5.89 37.35
C ASP A 105 0.13 6.98 37.76
N ARG A 106 -0.13 7.96 36.88
CA ARG A 106 -1.14 9.00 37.12
C ARG A 106 -2.56 8.42 37.16
N LEU A 107 -2.85 7.47 36.29
CA LEU A 107 -4.15 6.81 36.22
C LEU A 107 -4.41 5.97 37.48
N LEU A 108 -3.40 5.29 38.03
CA LEU A 108 -3.49 4.57 39.29
C LEU A 108 -3.91 5.48 40.46
N ALA A 109 -3.37 6.70 40.54
CA ALA A 109 -3.77 7.67 41.55
C ALA A 109 -5.25 8.09 41.43
N VAL A 110 -5.72 8.27 40.18
CA VAL A 110 -7.13 8.56 39.91
C VAL A 110 -8.02 7.37 40.26
N TYR A 111 -7.64 6.16 39.91
CA TYR A 111 -8.39 4.95 40.26
C TYR A 111 -8.47 4.70 41.76
N GLN A 112 -7.40 4.99 42.48
CA GLN A 112 -7.40 4.88 43.94
C GLN A 112 -8.39 5.84 44.58
N LYS A 113 -8.56 7.07 44.05
CA LYS A 113 -9.56 8.03 44.49
C LYS A 113 -10.99 7.50 44.25
N HIS A 114 -11.26 6.88 43.12
CA HIS A 114 -12.58 6.39 42.71
C HIS A 114 -12.77 4.87 42.88
N ARG A 115 -11.95 4.18 43.72
CA ARG A 115 -11.88 2.73 43.84
C ARG A 115 -13.22 2.02 44.07
N TYR A 116 -14.16 2.66 44.73
CA TYR A 116 -15.49 2.07 44.98
C TYR A 116 -16.43 2.14 43.77
N ALA A 117 -16.13 2.94 42.78
CA ALA A 117 -16.86 2.95 41.50
C ALA A 117 -16.34 1.91 40.48
N LEU A 118 -15.22 1.22 40.81
CA LEU A 118 -14.46 0.37 39.88
C LEU A 118 -14.51 -1.10 40.29
N LEU A 119 -15.71 -1.70 40.31
CA LEU A 119 -15.88 -3.17 40.46
C LEU A 119 -16.00 -3.82 39.08
N ASP A 120 -15.50 -5.04 38.95
CA ASP A 120 -15.92 -5.90 37.85
C ASP A 120 -17.39 -6.34 38.05
N ASP A 121 -18.09 -6.68 36.97
CA ASP A 121 -19.51 -7.02 37.01
C ASP A 121 -19.82 -8.22 37.92
N ALA A 122 -18.91 -9.17 38.01
CA ALA A 122 -19.07 -10.35 38.85
C ALA A 122 -18.94 -9.98 40.34
N ALA A 123 -17.97 -9.16 40.71
CA ALA A 123 -17.80 -8.65 42.06
C ALA A 123 -18.99 -7.77 42.47
N ALA A 124 -19.42 -6.86 41.58
CA ALA A 124 -20.59 -5.99 41.85
C ALA A 124 -21.85 -6.83 42.09
N ALA A 125 -22.10 -7.88 41.28
CA ALA A 125 -23.23 -8.79 41.48
C ALA A 125 -23.11 -9.63 42.78
N ARG A 126 -21.91 -10.13 43.08
CA ARG A 126 -21.68 -10.88 44.35
C ARG A 126 -21.92 -10.00 45.57
N LEU A 127 -21.37 -8.83 45.60
CA LEU A 127 -21.51 -7.85 46.70
C LEU A 127 -22.97 -7.37 46.84
N ALA A 128 -23.66 -7.12 45.75
CA ALA A 128 -25.07 -6.74 45.75
C ALA A 128 -25.98 -7.84 46.28
N GLN A 129 -25.72 -9.12 45.99
CA GLN A 129 -26.51 -10.23 46.43
C GLN A 129 -26.15 -10.71 47.85
N GLY A 130 -24.86 -10.75 48.16
CA GLY A 130 -24.31 -11.34 49.37
C GLY A 130 -24.04 -10.31 50.51
N GLY A 131 -24.00 -9.02 50.21
CA GLY A 131 -23.75 -7.96 51.19
C GLY A 131 -22.46 -8.12 51.99
N ALA A 132 -22.52 -7.85 53.28
CA ALA A 132 -21.39 -7.94 54.21
C ALA A 132 -20.73 -9.33 54.27
N PRO A 133 -21.42 -10.48 54.22
CA PRO A 133 -20.82 -11.82 54.12
C PRO A 133 -19.97 -12.00 52.87
N ALA A 134 -20.41 -11.47 51.72
CA ALA A 134 -19.62 -11.56 50.49
C ALA A 134 -18.29 -10.81 50.60
N LEU A 135 -18.30 -9.59 51.15
CA LEU A 135 -17.06 -8.84 51.39
C LEU A 135 -16.13 -9.59 52.36
N ALA A 136 -16.68 -10.16 53.46
CA ALA A 136 -15.85 -10.90 54.41
C ALA A 136 -15.20 -12.15 53.78
N THR A 137 -15.90 -12.80 52.84
CA THR A 137 -15.36 -13.93 52.06
C THR A 137 -14.25 -13.45 51.13
N ASP A 138 -14.45 -12.36 50.42
CA ASP A 138 -13.46 -11.79 49.48
C ASP A 138 -12.20 -11.34 50.24
N VAL A 139 -12.35 -10.71 51.42
CA VAL A 139 -11.20 -10.33 52.31
C VAL A 139 -10.50 -11.58 52.80
N ALA A 140 -11.19 -12.62 53.26
CA ALA A 140 -10.55 -13.85 53.73
C ALA A 140 -9.79 -14.57 52.61
N THR A 141 -10.33 -14.56 51.40
CA THR A 141 -9.70 -15.11 50.20
C THR A 141 -8.43 -14.31 49.80
N SER A 142 -8.52 -12.97 49.84
CA SER A 142 -7.38 -12.08 49.56
C SER A 142 -6.24 -12.30 50.54
N LEU A 143 -6.55 -12.48 51.83
CA LEU A 143 -5.58 -12.79 52.88
C LEU A 143 -4.88 -14.14 52.68
N ALA A 144 -5.58 -15.13 52.16
CA ALA A 144 -5.01 -16.45 51.91
C ALA A 144 -4.10 -16.47 50.65
N SER A 145 -4.12 -15.41 49.84
CA SER A 145 -3.24 -15.26 48.66
C SER A 145 -1.84 -14.75 49.02
N PRO A 146 -0.75 -15.33 48.46
CA PRO A 146 0.61 -14.82 48.70
C PRO A 146 0.83 -13.35 48.34
N ALA A 147 0.03 -12.81 47.43
CA ALA A 147 0.09 -11.39 47.02
C ALA A 147 -0.62 -10.44 48.02
N GLY A 148 -1.46 -10.97 48.90
CA GLY A 148 -2.29 -10.18 49.83
C GLY A 148 -1.58 -9.68 51.07
N MET A 149 -0.29 -9.89 51.21
CA MET A 149 0.39 -9.79 52.56
C MET A 149 1.02 -8.45 52.90
N VAL A 150 1.05 -7.42 52.09
CA VAL A 150 1.93 -6.34 52.53
C VAL A 150 1.26 -4.98 52.63
N ASP A 151 0.60 -4.28 52.06
CA ASP A 151 0.22 -2.87 52.35
C ASP A 151 -1.18 -2.43 51.83
N ALA A 152 -1.86 -3.29 51.11
CA ALA A 152 -3.13 -2.95 50.44
C ALA A 152 -4.33 -3.00 51.41
N PHE A 153 -4.18 -3.58 52.61
CA PHE A 153 -5.28 -3.86 53.53
C PHE A 153 -6.06 -2.62 53.99
N GLY A 154 -5.43 -1.46 54.00
CA GLY A 154 -6.13 -0.25 54.38
C GLY A 154 -7.00 0.34 53.29
N SER A 155 -6.58 0.21 52.04
CA SER A 155 -7.19 0.93 50.92
C SER A 155 -8.03 0.05 49.96
N ASP A 156 -7.82 -1.29 49.98
CA ASP A 156 -8.54 -2.25 49.11
C ASP A 156 -8.83 -3.57 49.86
N PRO A 157 -9.75 -3.58 50.85
CA PRO A 157 -9.90 -4.69 51.81
C PRO A 157 -10.36 -6.02 51.16
N GLY A 158 -10.90 -6.04 49.99
CA GLY A 158 -11.31 -7.23 49.26
C GLY A 158 -10.43 -7.51 48.03
N GLY A 159 -9.44 -6.70 47.75
CA GLY A 159 -8.63 -6.81 46.53
C GLY A 159 -9.35 -6.41 45.25
N HIS A 160 -10.48 -5.72 45.36
CA HIS A 160 -11.35 -5.40 44.20
C HIS A 160 -10.70 -4.42 43.21
N LEU A 161 -10.04 -3.38 43.73
CA LEU A 161 -9.28 -2.47 42.86
C LEU A 161 -8.11 -3.20 42.18
N SER A 162 -7.43 -4.06 42.93
CA SER A 162 -6.35 -4.88 42.40
C SER A 162 -6.83 -5.82 41.26
N HIS A 163 -8.02 -6.40 41.39
CA HIS A 163 -8.66 -7.18 40.34
C HIS A 163 -8.98 -6.31 39.12
N PHE A 164 -9.62 -5.16 39.30
CA PHE A 164 -9.90 -4.23 38.23
C PHE A 164 -8.62 -3.82 37.46
N LEU A 165 -7.53 -3.53 38.19
CA LEU A 165 -6.26 -3.16 37.59
C LEU A 165 -5.59 -4.32 36.82
N THR A 166 -5.76 -5.56 37.30
CA THR A 166 -5.25 -6.76 36.64
C THR A 166 -6.03 -7.07 35.35
N ASP A 167 -7.32 -6.71 35.31
CA ASP A 167 -8.19 -6.90 34.16
C ASP A 167 -8.07 -5.77 33.12
N LEU A 168 -7.31 -4.70 33.44
CA LEU A 168 -7.01 -3.69 32.45
C LEU A 168 -6.24 -4.29 31.27
N PRO A 169 -6.59 -3.96 30.05
CA PRO A 169 -5.93 -4.49 28.88
C PRO A 169 -4.45 -4.08 28.88
N GLN A 170 -3.59 -5.06 28.92
CA GLN A 170 -2.15 -4.85 28.78
C GLN A 170 -1.80 -4.82 27.31
N PRO A 171 -1.21 -3.72 26.80
CA PRO A 171 -0.84 -3.62 25.39
C PRO A 171 0.22 -4.68 25.01
N TYR A 172 1.03 -5.12 25.97
CA TYR A 172 2.07 -6.12 25.77
C TYR A 172 2.01 -7.18 26.86
N PRO A 173 1.33 -8.32 26.63
CA PRO A 173 1.17 -9.37 27.63
C PRO A 173 2.52 -9.87 28.18
N GLY A 174 2.66 -9.79 29.50
CA GLY A 174 3.87 -10.20 30.21
C GLY A 174 4.98 -9.16 30.29
N PHE A 175 4.78 -7.98 29.74
CA PHE A 175 5.64 -6.81 29.92
C PHE A 175 5.00 -5.84 30.90
N LEU A 176 5.74 -5.40 31.89
CA LEU A 176 5.29 -4.45 32.91
C LEU A 176 5.85 -3.06 32.61
N PRO A 177 5.07 -1.99 32.87
CA PRO A 177 5.58 -0.63 32.79
C PRO A 177 6.77 -0.42 33.72
N ASP A 178 7.86 0.17 33.23
CA ASP A 178 9.10 0.40 33.96
C ASP A 178 9.67 1.76 33.56
N GLY A 179 9.08 2.82 34.09
CA GLY A 179 9.42 4.20 33.73
C GLY A 179 9.11 4.55 32.29
N ALA A 180 10.15 4.71 31.46
CA ALA A 180 10.03 5.01 30.04
C ALA A 180 9.98 3.74 29.15
N PHE A 181 10.00 2.55 29.74
CA PHE A 181 10.07 1.28 29.04
C PHE A 181 8.93 0.36 29.47
N PHE A 182 8.79 -0.74 28.74
CA PHE A 182 8.11 -1.93 29.24
C PHE A 182 9.16 -3.02 29.39
N SER A 183 9.23 -3.66 30.56
CA SER A 183 10.22 -4.68 30.86
C SER A 183 9.60 -6.04 31.15
N ALA A 184 10.30 -7.10 30.76
CA ALA A 184 9.89 -8.47 31.02
C ALA A 184 11.14 -9.35 31.27
N GLN A 185 10.94 -10.43 32.04
CA GLN A 185 11.89 -11.52 32.11
C GLN A 185 11.28 -12.77 31.48
N LYS A 186 11.85 -13.22 30.35
CA LYS A 186 11.35 -14.34 29.58
C LYS A 186 12.52 -15.15 29.01
N ASP A 187 12.43 -16.46 29.09
CA ASP A 187 13.42 -17.42 28.58
C ASP A 187 14.86 -17.15 29.10
N GLY A 188 14.96 -16.72 30.35
CA GLY A 188 16.26 -16.41 31.01
C GLY A 188 16.91 -15.11 30.58
N LYS A 189 16.25 -14.30 29.75
CA LYS A 189 16.70 -12.97 29.31
C LYS A 189 15.83 -11.87 29.91
N TYR A 190 16.44 -10.70 30.09
CA TYR A 190 15.74 -9.46 30.43
C TYR A 190 15.46 -8.69 29.15
N TRP A 191 14.20 -8.34 28.93
CA TRP A 191 13.70 -7.66 27.75
C TRP A 191 13.24 -6.26 28.09
N PHE A 192 13.62 -5.29 27.28
CA PHE A 192 13.21 -3.89 27.38
C PHE A 192 12.62 -3.45 26.05
N LEU A 193 11.36 -3.04 26.08
CA LEU A 193 10.66 -2.49 24.93
C LEU A 193 10.63 -0.97 25.05
N ILE A 194 11.14 -0.31 24.04
CA ILE A 194 11.07 1.14 23.82
C ILE A 194 9.99 1.35 22.77
N ARG A 195 9.07 2.22 23.07
CA ARG A 195 7.97 2.59 22.19
C ARG A 195 8.08 4.07 21.89
N ASP A 196 8.39 4.39 20.65
CA ASP A 196 8.56 5.76 20.17
C ASP A 196 7.66 6.00 18.94
N ARG A 197 7.48 7.26 18.57
CA ARG A 197 6.68 7.65 17.40
C ARG A 197 7.49 8.52 16.46
N VAL A 198 7.22 8.36 15.17
CA VAL A 198 7.68 9.29 14.14
C VAL A 198 6.63 10.38 13.99
N SER A 199 7.04 11.65 13.92
CA SER A 199 6.08 12.72 13.68
C SER A 199 5.35 12.53 12.34
N ALA A 200 4.08 12.98 12.27
CA ALA A 200 3.28 12.84 11.04
C ALA A 200 3.95 13.51 9.82
N ALA A 201 4.68 14.60 10.02
CA ALA A 201 5.45 15.26 8.96
C ALA A 201 6.61 14.39 8.46
N ALA A 202 7.37 13.78 9.37
CA ALA A 202 8.49 12.90 9.03
C ALA A 202 8.01 11.57 8.40
N PHE A 203 6.82 11.08 8.79
CA PHE A 203 6.19 9.93 8.15
C PHE A 203 5.78 10.25 6.71
N ALA A 204 5.17 11.42 6.47
CA ALA A 204 4.81 11.88 5.13
C ALA A 204 6.04 12.04 4.21
N GLU A 205 7.23 12.33 4.78
CA GLU A 205 8.51 12.32 4.07
C GLU A 205 9.06 10.92 3.79
N GLY A 206 8.33 9.87 4.15
CA GLY A 206 8.63 8.46 3.83
C GLY A 206 9.37 7.68 4.91
N GLY A 207 9.32 8.10 6.18
CA GLY A 207 9.83 7.30 7.31
C GLY A 207 11.36 7.25 7.49
N ALA A 208 12.12 7.93 6.65
CA ALA A 208 13.60 7.93 6.68
C ALA A 208 14.19 8.35 8.03
N GLN A 209 13.48 9.21 8.78
CA GLN A 209 13.85 9.61 10.13
C GLN A 209 13.83 8.42 11.08
N GLY A 210 12.79 7.60 11.03
CA GLY A 210 12.67 6.39 11.85
C GLY A 210 13.80 5.40 11.59
N THR A 211 14.12 5.13 10.32
CA THR A 211 15.22 4.24 9.94
C THR A 211 16.58 4.74 10.44
N ARG A 212 16.82 6.05 10.34
CA ARG A 212 18.04 6.70 10.83
C ARG A 212 18.15 6.57 12.34
N ALA A 213 17.09 6.90 13.08
CA ALA A 213 17.04 6.81 14.53
C ALA A 213 17.27 5.38 15.02
N VAL A 214 16.64 4.39 14.41
CA VAL A 214 16.85 2.97 14.74
C VAL A 214 18.28 2.51 14.44
N THR A 215 18.89 2.98 13.35
CA THR A 215 20.27 2.65 13.00
C THR A 215 21.26 3.21 14.04
N GLU A 216 21.06 4.46 14.46
CA GLU A 216 21.86 5.11 15.48
C GLU A 216 21.66 4.47 16.87
N ALA A 217 20.41 4.12 17.22
CA ALA A 217 20.09 3.41 18.45
C ALA A 217 20.76 2.02 18.50
N ARG A 218 20.74 1.27 17.39
CA ARG A 218 21.47 -0.01 17.28
C ARG A 218 22.97 0.17 17.52
N ALA A 219 23.57 1.20 16.96
CA ALA A 219 24.97 1.50 17.16
C ALA A 219 25.29 1.91 18.62
N ALA A 220 24.35 2.59 19.30
CA ALA A 220 24.48 2.93 20.72
C ALA A 220 24.42 1.67 21.62
N VAL A 221 23.46 0.76 21.34
CA VAL A 221 23.38 -0.53 22.05
C VAL A 221 24.67 -1.34 21.91
N ALA A 222 25.20 -1.44 20.66
CA ALA A 222 26.43 -2.19 20.41
C ALA A 222 27.65 -1.66 21.14
N LYS A 223 27.71 -0.33 21.43
CA LYS A 223 28.79 0.29 22.25
C LYS A 223 28.67 -0.05 23.73
N VAL A 224 27.45 -0.21 24.24
CA VAL A 224 27.20 -0.47 25.67
C VAL A 224 27.24 -1.96 25.97
N CYS A 225 26.70 -2.77 25.06
CA CYS A 225 26.52 -4.21 25.25
C CYS A 225 26.75 -4.98 23.95
N VAL A 226 27.86 -5.70 23.84
CA VAL A 226 28.19 -6.51 22.66
C VAL A 226 27.32 -7.78 22.53
N ARG A 227 26.79 -8.29 23.68
CA ARG A 227 25.99 -9.53 23.74
C ARG A 227 24.49 -9.26 23.85
N CYS A 228 24.05 -8.01 23.81
CA CYS A 228 22.64 -7.69 23.80
C CYS A 228 22.07 -7.83 22.38
N ASP A 229 20.90 -8.46 22.30
CA ASP A 229 20.15 -8.51 21.05
C ASP A 229 19.39 -7.20 20.86
N PHE A 230 19.31 -6.75 19.61
CA PHE A 230 18.58 -5.54 19.21
C PHE A 230 17.69 -5.86 18.03
N ALA A 231 16.40 -5.62 18.19
CA ALA A 231 15.41 -5.74 17.11
C ALA A 231 14.54 -4.47 17.07
N ALA A 232 14.13 -4.07 15.87
CA ALA A 232 13.21 -2.93 15.71
C ALA A 232 12.23 -3.20 14.60
N THR A 233 10.99 -2.73 14.79
CA THR A 233 9.90 -2.82 13.80
C THR A 233 9.02 -1.59 13.87
N GLY A 234 8.21 -1.39 12.84
CA GLY A 234 7.25 -0.29 12.74
C GLY A 234 6.95 0.06 11.30
N ALA A 235 5.75 0.54 11.04
CA ALA A 235 5.33 0.92 9.69
C ALA A 235 6.24 2.00 9.05
N PRO A 236 6.81 2.99 9.78
CA PRO A 236 7.77 3.93 9.20
C PRO A 236 9.00 3.25 8.59
N LEU A 237 9.50 2.19 9.23
CA LEU A 237 10.67 1.43 8.75
C LEU A 237 10.34 0.65 7.47
N PHE A 238 9.14 0.06 7.42
CA PHE A 238 8.65 -0.63 6.23
C PHE A 238 8.43 0.33 5.06
N ALA A 239 7.85 1.52 5.32
CA ALA A 239 7.62 2.55 4.30
C ALA A 239 8.95 3.03 3.69
N ASP A 240 9.97 3.29 4.51
CA ASP A 240 11.30 3.71 4.05
C ASP A 240 11.99 2.60 3.23
N ALA A 241 11.96 1.36 3.71
CA ALA A 241 12.53 0.22 3.00
C ALA A 241 11.85 -0.01 1.64
N ALA A 242 10.52 0.03 1.59
CA ALA A 242 9.76 -0.10 0.34
C ALA A 242 10.07 1.04 -0.64
N ARG A 243 10.17 2.28 -0.15
CA ARG A 243 10.54 3.45 -0.94
C ARG A 243 11.94 3.31 -1.53
N HIS A 244 12.93 2.97 -0.72
CA HIS A 244 14.30 2.77 -1.18
C HIS A 244 14.42 1.65 -2.21
N ALA A 245 13.75 0.52 -1.97
CA ALA A 245 13.72 -0.59 -2.92
C ALA A 245 13.11 -0.16 -4.26
N ALA A 246 11.95 0.52 -4.23
CA ALA A 246 11.27 0.99 -5.44
C ALA A 246 12.09 2.04 -6.21
N GLN A 247 12.72 3.00 -5.52
CA GLN A 247 13.57 4.00 -6.16
C GLN A 247 14.81 3.39 -6.80
N THR A 248 15.54 2.55 -6.07
CA THR A 248 16.75 1.90 -6.57
C THR A 248 16.45 1.02 -7.78
N GLU A 249 15.40 0.21 -7.68
CA GLU A 249 14.99 -0.69 -8.75
C GLU A 249 14.53 0.09 -9.99
N SER A 250 13.72 1.14 -9.81
CA SER A 250 13.27 2.01 -10.90
C SER A 250 14.43 2.67 -11.65
N ILE A 251 15.44 3.16 -10.93
CA ILE A 251 16.64 3.75 -11.54
C ILE A 251 17.41 2.70 -12.36
N TRP A 252 17.66 1.52 -11.78
CA TRP A 252 18.40 0.45 -12.48
C TRP A 252 17.65 -0.06 -13.70
N LEU A 253 16.35 -0.31 -13.62
CA LEU A 253 15.53 -0.75 -14.75
C LEU A 253 15.51 0.29 -15.87
N SER A 254 15.39 1.58 -15.51
CA SER A 254 15.42 2.69 -16.48
C SER A 254 16.77 2.80 -17.19
N LEU A 255 17.86 2.73 -16.44
CA LEU A 255 19.23 2.79 -16.99
C LEU A 255 19.52 1.56 -17.89
N ALA A 256 19.15 0.35 -17.43
CA ALA A 256 19.33 -0.86 -18.20
C ALA A 256 18.52 -0.83 -19.50
N SER A 257 17.25 -0.44 -19.43
CA SER A 257 16.39 -0.28 -20.62
C SER A 257 16.97 0.73 -21.60
N SER A 258 17.33 1.93 -21.12
CA SER A 258 17.90 2.99 -21.94
C SER A 258 19.22 2.56 -22.60
N LEU A 259 20.09 1.89 -21.84
CA LEU A 259 21.36 1.35 -22.36
C LEU A 259 21.12 0.31 -23.45
N LEU A 260 20.22 -0.66 -23.22
CA LEU A 260 19.90 -1.69 -24.22
C LEU A 260 19.33 -1.07 -25.50
N ILE A 261 18.48 -0.05 -25.38
CA ILE A 261 17.94 0.67 -26.52
C ILE A 261 19.03 1.40 -27.27
N MET A 262 19.94 2.09 -26.58
CA MET A 262 21.05 2.80 -27.20
C MET A 262 22.01 1.84 -27.92
N VAL A 263 22.32 0.70 -27.29
CA VAL A 263 23.13 -0.38 -27.92
C VAL A 263 22.42 -0.93 -29.17
N LEU A 264 21.10 -1.13 -29.11
CA LEU A 264 20.32 -1.59 -30.28
C LEU A 264 20.42 -0.58 -31.45
N ILE A 265 20.26 0.73 -31.16
CA ILE A 265 20.40 1.78 -32.17
C ILE A 265 21.81 1.78 -32.78
N ALA A 266 22.85 1.70 -31.91
CA ALA A 266 24.25 1.62 -32.35
C ALA A 266 24.51 0.43 -33.28
N TYR A 267 24.01 -0.73 -32.87
CA TYR A 267 24.18 -1.98 -33.63
C TYR A 267 23.51 -1.91 -35.00
N VAL A 268 22.30 -1.35 -35.06
CA VAL A 268 21.50 -1.32 -36.32
C VAL A 268 21.96 -0.21 -37.26
N PHE A 269 21.99 1.02 -36.78
CA PHE A 269 22.17 2.20 -37.65
C PHE A 269 23.62 2.62 -37.83
N ARG A 270 24.53 2.24 -36.92
CA ARG A 270 25.97 2.51 -37.01
C ARG A 270 26.32 3.97 -37.31
N SER A 271 25.43 4.89 -36.88
CA SER A 271 25.53 6.33 -37.08
C SER A 271 25.23 7.06 -35.78
N PHE A 272 25.87 8.20 -35.54
CA PHE A 272 25.68 9.00 -34.33
C PHE A 272 24.35 9.76 -34.32
N ALA A 273 23.86 10.17 -35.49
CA ALA A 273 22.64 10.97 -35.62
C ALA A 273 21.38 10.34 -35.00
N PRO A 274 21.06 9.03 -35.24
CA PRO A 274 19.93 8.37 -34.58
C PRO A 274 20.05 8.35 -33.07
N HIS A 275 21.25 8.22 -32.49
CA HIS A 275 21.45 8.26 -31.04
C HIS A 275 21.09 9.61 -30.44
N VAL A 276 21.60 10.68 -31.03
CA VAL A 276 21.33 12.03 -30.56
C VAL A 276 19.84 12.37 -30.67
N LEU A 277 19.23 12.06 -31.80
CA LEU A 277 17.81 12.36 -32.02
C LEU A 277 16.91 11.48 -31.15
N ALA A 278 17.20 10.20 -31.00
CA ALA A 278 16.46 9.31 -30.12
C ALA A 278 16.60 9.72 -28.64
N GLY A 279 17.82 10.02 -28.19
CA GLY A 279 18.08 10.51 -26.85
C GLY A 279 17.38 11.84 -26.54
N ALA A 280 17.44 12.78 -27.47
CA ALA A 280 16.74 14.08 -27.35
C ALA A 280 15.21 13.89 -27.31
N GLN A 281 14.67 12.98 -28.15
CA GLN A 281 13.25 12.65 -28.15
C GLN A 281 12.80 12.05 -26.82
N LEU A 282 13.55 11.08 -26.28
CA LEU A 282 13.24 10.47 -25.00
C LEU A 282 13.26 11.50 -23.87
N LEU A 283 14.29 12.34 -23.82
CA LEU A 283 14.39 13.40 -22.82
C LEU A 283 13.22 14.39 -22.92
N ALA A 284 12.90 14.87 -24.13
CA ALA A 284 11.77 15.78 -24.34
C ALA A 284 10.44 15.16 -23.96
N SER A 285 10.23 13.88 -24.30
CA SER A 285 9.00 13.13 -23.96
C SER A 285 8.84 12.99 -22.46
N VAL A 286 9.90 12.63 -21.72
CA VAL A 286 9.86 12.50 -20.26
C VAL A 286 9.64 13.87 -19.60
N LEU A 287 10.30 14.92 -20.08
CA LEU A 287 10.09 16.29 -19.57
C LEU A 287 8.65 16.75 -19.78
N ALA A 288 8.11 16.57 -20.98
CA ALA A 288 6.73 16.94 -21.29
C ALA A 288 5.71 16.12 -20.47
N ALA A 289 5.95 14.83 -20.33
CA ALA A 289 5.11 13.94 -19.53
C ALA A 289 5.08 14.35 -18.05
N THR A 290 6.26 14.57 -17.46
CA THR A 290 6.40 15.02 -16.07
C THR A 290 5.76 16.39 -15.86
N ALA A 291 6.02 17.35 -16.78
CA ALA A 291 5.42 18.67 -16.71
C ALA A 291 3.89 18.64 -16.79
N ALA A 292 3.33 17.80 -17.66
CA ALA A 292 1.88 17.63 -17.77
C ALA A 292 1.26 17.08 -16.49
N VAL A 293 1.88 16.07 -15.86
CA VAL A 293 1.39 15.52 -14.60
C VAL A 293 1.44 16.55 -13.47
N ILE A 294 2.55 17.27 -13.32
CA ILE A 294 2.69 18.34 -12.33
C ILE A 294 1.64 19.43 -12.56
N LEU A 295 1.42 19.82 -13.81
CA LEU A 295 0.43 20.85 -14.16
C LEU A 295 -0.99 20.45 -13.78
N VAL A 296 -1.36 19.17 -13.97
CA VAL A 296 -2.71 18.67 -13.71
C VAL A 296 -2.92 18.32 -12.24
N PHE A 297 -1.97 17.63 -11.61
CA PHE A 297 -2.12 17.06 -10.27
C PHE A 297 -1.32 17.76 -9.17
N GLY A 298 -0.31 18.55 -9.51
CA GLY A 298 0.57 19.24 -8.55
C GLY A 298 1.70 18.38 -7.99
N SER A 299 1.56 17.06 -7.99
CA SER A 299 2.57 16.08 -7.55
C SER A 299 2.61 14.87 -8.49
N ILE A 300 3.70 14.12 -8.45
CA ILE A 300 3.85 12.87 -9.19
C ILE A 300 3.95 11.70 -8.22
N GLN A 301 3.14 10.69 -8.40
CA GLN A 301 3.20 9.46 -7.59
C GLN A 301 4.37 8.58 -8.01
N VAL A 302 5.03 7.92 -7.04
CA VAL A 302 6.16 7.01 -7.31
C VAL A 302 5.79 5.93 -8.34
N ILE A 303 4.62 5.35 -8.23
CA ILE A 303 4.17 4.33 -9.17
C ILE A 303 4.03 4.87 -10.61
N THR A 304 3.63 6.13 -10.78
CA THR A 304 3.59 6.80 -12.08
C THR A 304 5.01 6.97 -12.65
N LEU A 305 5.99 7.28 -11.80
CA LEU A 305 7.39 7.39 -12.21
C LEU A 305 7.95 6.03 -12.65
N VAL A 306 7.64 4.98 -11.90
CA VAL A 306 8.05 3.60 -12.21
C VAL A 306 7.45 3.14 -13.54
N PHE A 307 6.14 3.31 -13.73
CA PHE A 307 5.50 3.03 -15.01
C PHE A 307 5.95 3.99 -16.12
N GLY A 308 6.41 5.19 -15.76
CA GLY A 308 6.96 6.17 -16.70
C GLY A 308 8.18 5.67 -17.45
N THR A 309 8.95 4.73 -16.88
CA THR A 309 10.06 4.08 -17.58
C THR A 309 9.61 3.34 -18.83
N THR A 310 8.38 2.86 -18.85
CA THR A 310 7.78 2.15 -19.99
C THR A 310 7.51 3.08 -21.18
N LEU A 311 7.30 4.39 -20.92
CA LEU A 311 7.15 5.39 -21.97
C LEU A 311 8.38 5.46 -22.86
N ILE A 312 9.58 5.14 -22.34
CA ILE A 312 10.84 5.12 -23.11
C ILE A 312 10.69 4.20 -24.33
N GLY A 313 10.17 2.99 -24.15
CA GLY A 313 9.95 2.06 -25.24
C GLY A 313 8.94 2.54 -26.27
N ILE A 314 7.82 3.11 -25.79
CA ILE A 314 6.71 3.54 -26.69
C ILE A 314 7.07 4.81 -27.48
N ALA A 315 7.71 5.76 -26.83
CA ALA A 315 8.08 7.03 -27.47
C ALA A 315 9.03 6.86 -28.65
N ILE A 316 9.99 5.91 -28.53
CA ILE A 316 11.01 5.70 -29.55
C ILE A 316 10.51 4.98 -30.81
N ASP A 317 9.34 4.33 -30.76
CA ASP A 317 8.75 3.62 -31.90
C ASP A 317 8.52 4.52 -33.09
N TYR A 318 8.10 5.77 -32.85
CA TYR A 318 7.94 6.75 -33.92
C TYR A 318 9.26 7.17 -34.57
N ALA A 319 10.33 7.20 -33.78
CA ALA A 319 11.67 7.41 -34.32
C ALA A 319 12.10 6.27 -35.25
N PHE A 320 11.85 5.02 -34.83
CA PHE A 320 12.22 3.85 -35.65
C PHE A 320 11.45 3.78 -36.95
N LEU A 321 10.18 4.16 -36.94
CA LEU A 321 9.39 4.24 -38.15
C LEU A 321 10.02 5.25 -39.14
N TYR A 322 10.49 6.40 -38.66
CA TYR A 322 11.16 7.39 -39.48
C TYR A 322 12.57 6.94 -39.91
N PHE A 323 13.42 6.44 -38.97
CA PHE A 323 14.77 6.01 -39.26
C PHE A 323 14.80 4.86 -40.25
N ALA A 324 13.94 3.83 -40.09
CA ALA A 324 13.90 2.70 -41.01
C ALA A 324 13.55 3.16 -42.43
N GLU A 325 12.59 4.06 -42.62
CA GLU A 325 12.26 4.58 -43.95
C GLU A 325 13.35 5.49 -44.49
N TYR A 326 14.03 6.29 -43.65
CA TYR A 326 15.15 7.15 -44.06
C TYR A 326 16.35 6.33 -44.58
N TRP A 327 16.66 5.20 -43.94
CA TRP A 327 17.84 4.38 -44.32
C TRP A 327 17.58 3.40 -45.46
N PHE A 328 16.31 3.03 -45.72
CA PHE A 328 15.96 2.14 -46.84
C PHE A 328 15.36 2.88 -48.05
N GLY A 329 14.96 4.12 -47.89
CA GLY A 329 14.37 4.94 -48.93
C GLY A 329 15.42 5.80 -49.64
N ASP A 330 15.25 6.01 -50.95
CA ASP A 330 16.10 6.86 -51.77
C ASP A 330 15.65 8.36 -51.79
N GLY A 331 14.72 8.70 -50.88
CA GLY A 331 14.05 10.00 -50.87
C GLY A 331 14.68 11.03 -49.94
N ALA A 332 14.45 12.33 -50.27
CA ALA A 332 14.76 13.44 -49.37
C ALA A 332 13.97 13.30 -48.04
N PRO A 333 14.49 13.84 -46.91
CA PRO A 333 13.83 13.71 -45.57
C PRO A 333 12.35 14.07 -45.52
N GLU A 334 11.89 15.01 -46.35
CA GLU A 334 10.48 15.40 -46.47
C GLU A 334 9.65 14.33 -47.18
N GLN A 335 10.20 13.63 -48.15
CA GLN A 335 9.53 12.51 -48.85
C GLN A 335 9.39 11.30 -47.90
N VAL A 336 10.46 11.05 -47.11
CA VAL A 336 10.42 10.05 -46.04
C VAL A 336 9.27 10.36 -45.06
N MET A 337 9.17 11.61 -44.61
CA MET A 337 8.08 12.02 -43.71
C MET A 337 6.69 11.85 -44.37
N ALA A 338 6.57 12.16 -45.65
CA ALA A 338 5.29 11.96 -46.36
C ALA A 338 4.88 10.48 -46.43
N ALA A 339 5.86 9.57 -46.57
CA ALA A 339 5.62 8.14 -46.59
C ALA A 339 5.26 7.55 -45.23
N VAL A 340 5.90 8.04 -44.15
CA VAL A 340 5.71 7.57 -42.76
C VAL A 340 4.47 8.17 -42.09
N ARG A 341 4.07 9.35 -42.51
CA ARG A 341 3.02 10.16 -41.88
C ARG A 341 1.68 9.45 -41.63
N PRO A 342 1.12 8.64 -42.55
CA PRO A 342 -0.15 7.96 -42.31
C PRO A 342 -0.04 6.96 -41.15
N GLY A 343 1.01 6.13 -41.15
CA GLY A 343 1.27 5.15 -40.08
C GLY A 343 1.52 5.82 -38.73
N LEU A 344 2.33 6.90 -38.72
CA LEU A 344 2.66 7.66 -37.51
C LEU A 344 1.42 8.28 -36.87
N TYR A 345 0.58 8.96 -37.65
CA TYR A 345 -0.64 9.57 -37.10
C TYR A 345 -1.67 8.53 -36.63
N MET A 346 -1.77 7.41 -37.34
CA MET A 346 -2.67 6.34 -36.92
C MET A 346 -2.18 5.70 -35.62
N GLY A 347 -0.88 5.39 -35.52
CA GLY A 347 -0.27 4.88 -34.30
C GLY A 347 -0.41 5.84 -33.11
N LEU A 348 -0.13 7.15 -33.35
CA LEU A 348 -0.28 8.17 -32.32
C LEU A 348 -1.73 8.28 -31.84
N ALA A 349 -2.69 8.43 -32.77
CA ALA A 349 -4.10 8.58 -32.43
C ALA A 349 -4.61 7.39 -31.60
N THR A 350 -4.25 6.19 -31.99
CA THR A 350 -4.69 4.98 -31.32
C THR A 350 -3.96 4.71 -30.03
N GLY A 351 -2.69 5.09 -29.90
CA GLY A 351 -1.95 5.09 -28.65
C GLY A 351 -2.55 6.06 -27.63
N VAL A 352 -2.83 7.29 -28.06
CA VAL A 352 -3.52 8.29 -27.23
C VAL A 352 -4.89 7.77 -26.77
N VAL A 353 -5.67 7.16 -27.65
CA VAL A 353 -6.98 6.57 -27.29
C VAL A 353 -6.79 5.44 -26.27
N ALA A 354 -5.83 4.54 -26.47
CA ALA A 354 -5.58 3.44 -25.53
C ALA A 354 -5.24 3.95 -24.13
N PHE A 355 -4.34 4.92 -24.02
CA PHE A 355 -4.00 5.53 -22.71
C PHE A 355 -5.16 6.38 -22.15
N ALA A 356 -5.93 7.06 -22.98
CA ALA A 356 -7.08 7.83 -22.54
C ALA A 356 -8.16 6.95 -21.87
N PHE A 357 -8.28 5.67 -22.23
CA PHE A 357 -9.14 4.73 -21.51
C PHE A 357 -8.75 4.55 -20.04
N LEU A 358 -7.47 4.66 -19.71
CA LEU A 358 -7.02 4.57 -18.32
C LEU A 358 -7.53 5.74 -17.45
N LEU A 359 -7.85 6.90 -18.07
CA LEU A 359 -8.50 8.01 -17.36
C LEU A 359 -9.85 7.62 -16.79
N LEU A 360 -10.53 6.66 -17.41
CA LEU A 360 -11.85 6.16 -17.00
C LEU A 360 -11.77 5.06 -15.94
N ALA A 361 -10.58 4.56 -15.63
CA ALA A 361 -10.40 3.46 -14.67
C ALA A 361 -10.81 3.85 -13.24
N GLY A 362 -10.77 5.16 -12.90
CA GLY A 362 -11.14 5.65 -11.57
C GLY A 362 -10.07 5.39 -10.50
N PHE A 363 -8.87 5.04 -10.90
CA PHE A 363 -7.72 4.84 -10.03
C PHE A 363 -6.71 5.97 -10.24
N PRO A 364 -6.47 6.85 -9.25
CA PRO A 364 -5.66 8.05 -9.40
C PRO A 364 -4.27 7.80 -10.00
N ALA A 365 -3.58 6.72 -9.60
CA ALA A 365 -2.28 6.36 -10.15
C ALA A 365 -2.34 6.05 -11.65
N LEU A 366 -3.38 5.33 -12.10
CA LEU A 366 -3.57 5.06 -13.54
C LEU A 366 -3.98 6.31 -14.32
N THR A 367 -4.70 7.22 -13.68
CA THR A 367 -5.06 8.52 -14.27
C THR A 367 -3.81 9.38 -14.48
N GLN A 368 -2.91 9.44 -13.49
CA GLN A 368 -1.62 10.11 -13.65
C GLN A 368 -0.76 9.44 -14.74
N PHE A 369 -0.69 8.11 -14.74
CA PHE A 369 0.04 7.37 -15.77
C PHE A 369 -0.53 7.60 -17.17
N ALA A 370 -1.84 7.70 -17.31
CA ALA A 370 -2.49 8.02 -18.58
C ALA A 370 -2.09 9.43 -19.09
N VAL A 371 -2.17 10.45 -18.21
CA VAL A 371 -1.75 11.82 -18.55
C VAL A 371 -0.27 11.86 -18.92
N PHE A 372 0.58 11.19 -18.14
CA PHE A 372 2.01 11.05 -18.39
C PHE A 372 2.28 10.46 -19.78
N SER A 373 1.63 9.33 -20.08
CA SER A 373 1.84 8.61 -21.33
C SER A 373 1.30 9.37 -22.55
N VAL A 374 0.11 9.98 -22.44
CA VAL A 374 -0.47 10.77 -23.54
C VAL A 374 0.42 11.98 -23.86
N ALA A 375 0.86 12.73 -22.84
CA ALA A 375 1.70 13.90 -23.04
C ALA A 375 3.05 13.52 -23.67
N GLY A 376 3.70 12.47 -23.14
CA GLY A 376 4.96 11.99 -23.68
C GLY A 376 4.86 11.47 -25.12
N LEU A 377 3.77 10.76 -25.44
CA LEU A 377 3.51 10.23 -26.79
C LEU A 377 3.28 11.36 -27.79
N VAL A 378 2.48 12.36 -27.41
CA VAL A 378 2.22 13.53 -28.26
C VAL A 378 3.50 14.29 -28.54
N GLU A 379 4.34 14.50 -27.51
CA GLU A 379 5.64 15.18 -27.66
C GLU A 379 6.57 14.37 -28.57
N ALA A 380 6.65 13.04 -28.39
CA ALA A 380 7.45 12.17 -29.27
C ALA A 380 7.01 12.28 -30.73
N GLY A 381 5.72 12.25 -30.99
CA GLY A 381 5.16 12.44 -32.32
C GLY A 381 5.45 13.82 -32.92
N LEU A 382 5.34 14.88 -32.12
CA LEU A 382 5.64 16.25 -32.53
C LEU A 382 7.12 16.39 -32.92
N MET A 383 8.03 15.87 -32.13
CA MET A 383 9.47 15.93 -32.41
C MET A 383 9.81 15.20 -33.71
N VAL A 384 9.26 14.00 -33.95
CA VAL A 384 9.49 13.26 -35.19
C VAL A 384 8.98 14.04 -36.39
N VAL A 385 7.81 14.68 -36.31
CA VAL A 385 7.22 15.44 -37.42
C VAL A 385 7.95 16.75 -37.70
N LEU A 386 8.36 17.47 -36.67
CA LEU A 386 8.93 18.83 -36.80
C LEU A 386 10.44 18.81 -36.96
N ILE A 387 11.15 18.00 -36.17
CA ILE A 387 12.61 18.08 -35.98
C ILE A 387 13.38 17.10 -36.87
N PHE A 388 12.94 15.83 -36.96
CA PHE A 388 13.70 14.79 -37.68
C PHE A 388 13.95 15.10 -39.15
N PRO A 389 12.96 15.62 -39.95
CA PRO A 389 13.19 15.95 -41.35
C PRO A 389 14.20 17.05 -41.56
N VAL A 390 14.38 17.91 -40.53
CA VAL A 390 15.35 19.04 -40.61
C VAL A 390 16.72 18.55 -40.20
N SER A 391 16.81 17.81 -39.09
CA SER A 391 18.10 17.40 -38.49
C SER A 391 18.84 16.37 -39.33
N LEU A 392 18.12 15.46 -39.99
CA LEU A 392 18.80 14.40 -40.80
C LEU A 392 19.27 14.83 -42.17
N ARG A 393 18.97 16.06 -42.62
CA ARG A 393 19.47 16.59 -43.93
C ARG A 393 20.98 16.62 -44.05
N GLU A 394 21.65 16.82 -42.91
CA GLU A 394 23.11 17.06 -42.87
C GLU A 394 23.90 15.78 -42.58
N PHE A 395 23.22 14.64 -42.28
CA PHE A 395 23.89 13.43 -41.90
C PHE A 395 23.92 12.41 -43.06
N PRO A 396 25.09 11.82 -43.36
CA PRO A 396 25.22 10.81 -44.40
C PRO A 396 24.57 9.51 -43.97
N GLN A 397 23.95 8.82 -44.93
CA GLN A 397 23.44 7.47 -44.73
C GLN A 397 24.62 6.47 -44.67
N VAL A 398 24.81 5.85 -43.53
CA VAL A 398 25.82 4.81 -43.32
C VAL A 398 25.16 3.45 -43.60
N PRO A 399 25.87 2.49 -44.24
CA PRO A 399 25.33 1.14 -44.48
C PRO A 399 24.87 0.47 -43.19
N LEU A 400 23.66 -0.05 -43.20
CA LEU A 400 23.08 -0.78 -42.07
C LEU A 400 23.81 -2.10 -41.82
N HIS A 401 23.76 -2.61 -40.58
CA HIS A 401 24.29 -3.90 -40.24
C HIS A 401 23.58 -5.01 -41.03
N PRO A 402 24.28 -6.06 -41.57
CA PRO A 402 23.68 -7.14 -42.37
C PRO A 402 22.53 -7.89 -41.67
N ALA A 403 22.57 -7.98 -40.33
CA ALA A 403 21.50 -8.60 -39.55
C ALA A 403 20.14 -7.93 -39.70
N VAL A 404 20.10 -6.70 -40.19
CA VAL A 404 18.87 -5.92 -40.47
C VAL A 404 17.96 -6.56 -41.54
N LEU A 405 18.50 -7.50 -42.31
CA LEU A 405 17.73 -8.28 -43.29
C LEU A 405 16.93 -9.43 -42.67
N TRP A 406 17.27 -9.87 -41.46
CA TRP A 406 16.56 -10.96 -40.78
C TRP A 406 15.06 -10.67 -40.53
N PRO A 407 14.62 -9.48 -40.06
CA PRO A 407 13.22 -9.18 -39.89
C PRO A 407 12.37 -9.34 -41.16
N GLN A 408 12.89 -8.87 -42.28
CA GLN A 408 12.22 -9.05 -43.57
C GLN A 408 12.07 -10.53 -43.94
N ARG A 409 13.16 -11.32 -43.79
CA ARG A 409 13.13 -12.76 -44.05
C ARG A 409 12.12 -13.49 -43.17
N PHE A 410 12.08 -13.13 -41.88
CA PHE A 410 11.10 -13.68 -40.92
C PHE A 410 9.66 -13.37 -41.35
N ILE A 411 9.33 -12.10 -41.63
CA ILE A 411 8.00 -11.70 -42.06
C ILE A 411 7.61 -12.37 -43.36
N GLN A 412 8.50 -12.42 -44.35
CA GLN A 412 8.28 -13.12 -45.63
C GLN A 412 8.02 -14.60 -45.42
N ALA A 413 8.80 -15.27 -44.57
CA ALA A 413 8.60 -16.68 -44.24
C ALA A 413 7.26 -16.93 -43.57
N ALA A 414 6.87 -16.05 -42.62
CA ALA A 414 5.59 -16.12 -41.93
C ALA A 414 4.37 -15.79 -42.86
N CYS A 415 4.58 -14.97 -43.89
CA CYS A 415 3.54 -14.66 -44.90
C CYS A 415 3.30 -15.77 -45.92
N ARG A 416 4.21 -16.75 -46.07
CA ARG A 416 4.03 -17.87 -47.03
C ARG A 416 2.74 -18.62 -46.76
N ARG A 417 1.98 -18.98 -47.81
CA ARG A 417 0.76 -19.79 -47.71
C ARG A 417 1.09 -21.17 -47.15
N SER A 418 0.91 -21.39 -45.85
CA SER A 418 1.17 -22.63 -45.16
C SER A 418 0.07 -22.88 -44.10
N ARG A 419 -0.29 -24.15 -43.91
CA ARG A 419 -1.18 -24.60 -42.84
C ARG A 419 -0.68 -24.21 -41.46
N TRP A 420 0.62 -24.07 -41.31
CA TRP A 420 1.28 -23.68 -40.04
C TRP A 420 0.85 -22.28 -39.54
N ARG A 421 0.40 -21.40 -40.42
CA ARG A 421 -0.18 -20.08 -40.04
C ARG A 421 -1.38 -20.17 -39.10
N LEU A 422 -2.19 -21.26 -39.23
CA LEU A 422 -3.33 -21.51 -38.35
C LEU A 422 -3.04 -22.54 -37.28
N VAL A 423 -2.23 -23.55 -37.58
CA VAL A 423 -1.93 -24.66 -36.66
C VAL A 423 -1.13 -24.20 -35.46
N LEU A 424 -0.06 -23.42 -35.66
CA LEU A 424 0.78 -22.96 -34.55
C LEU A 424 0.06 -22.08 -33.53
N PRO A 425 -0.66 -21.02 -33.93
CA PRO A 425 -1.41 -20.20 -32.97
C PRO A 425 -2.54 -20.97 -32.27
N LEU A 426 -3.23 -21.86 -33.01
CA LEU A 426 -4.29 -22.69 -32.43
C LEU A 426 -3.70 -23.68 -31.41
N ALA A 427 -2.60 -24.31 -31.72
CA ALA A 427 -1.90 -25.21 -30.80
C ALA A 427 -1.41 -24.48 -29.55
N ALA A 428 -0.88 -23.26 -29.73
CA ALA A 428 -0.46 -22.42 -28.60
C ALA A 428 -1.64 -22.03 -27.69
N LEU A 429 -2.81 -21.66 -28.28
CA LEU A 429 -4.01 -21.37 -27.51
C LEU A 429 -4.54 -22.62 -26.80
N LEU A 430 -4.56 -23.78 -27.46
CA LEU A 430 -4.97 -25.04 -26.83
C LEU A 430 -4.07 -25.40 -25.64
N LEU A 431 -2.77 -25.17 -25.76
CA LEU A 431 -1.81 -25.36 -24.66
C LEU A 431 -2.09 -24.40 -23.49
N CYS A 432 -2.67 -23.25 -23.73
CA CYS A 432 -3.02 -22.26 -22.70
C CYS A 432 -4.32 -22.60 -21.95
N ILE A 433 -5.15 -23.53 -22.41
CA ILE A 433 -6.42 -23.85 -21.75
C ILE A 433 -6.27 -24.24 -20.27
N PRO A 434 -5.34 -25.12 -19.87
CA PRO A 434 -5.15 -25.41 -18.46
C PRO A 434 -4.72 -24.18 -17.65
N GLY A 435 -3.89 -23.30 -18.22
CA GLY A 435 -3.49 -22.04 -17.59
C GLY A 435 -4.70 -21.12 -17.33
N TRP A 436 -5.64 -21.02 -18.27
CA TRP A 436 -6.86 -20.23 -18.06
C TRP A 436 -7.71 -20.79 -16.90
N LEU A 437 -7.76 -22.11 -16.73
CA LEU A 437 -8.48 -22.74 -15.64
C LEU A 437 -7.78 -22.56 -14.27
N MET A 438 -6.48 -22.38 -14.27
CA MET A 438 -5.67 -22.12 -13.06
C MET A 438 -5.64 -20.63 -12.69
N LEU A 439 -6.02 -19.73 -13.60
CA LEU A 439 -5.98 -18.30 -13.37
C LEU A 439 -6.99 -17.91 -12.28
N HIS A 440 -6.52 -17.30 -11.23
CA HIS A 440 -7.33 -16.84 -10.10
C HIS A 440 -7.21 -15.33 -9.90
N PRO A 441 -8.28 -14.63 -9.55
CA PRO A 441 -8.19 -13.22 -9.19
C PRO A 441 -7.59 -13.08 -7.79
N SER A 442 -6.70 -12.12 -7.61
CA SER A 442 -6.23 -11.71 -6.29
C SER A 442 -6.04 -10.19 -6.26
N ASP A 443 -6.69 -9.57 -5.29
CA ASP A 443 -6.66 -8.15 -5.05
C ASP A 443 -5.93 -7.83 -3.73
N ASP A 444 -5.00 -8.71 -3.31
CA ASP A 444 -4.22 -8.55 -2.08
C ASP A 444 -3.24 -7.38 -2.22
N VAL A 445 -3.42 -6.41 -1.34
CA VAL A 445 -2.62 -5.18 -1.28
C VAL A 445 -1.17 -5.44 -0.82
N ARG A 446 -0.96 -6.53 -0.08
CA ARG A 446 0.38 -6.92 0.40
C ARG A 446 1.33 -7.20 -0.75
N GLY A 447 0.82 -7.62 -1.90
CA GLY A 447 1.58 -7.79 -3.13
C GLY A 447 2.05 -6.48 -3.80
N LEU A 448 1.69 -5.30 -3.28
CA LEU A 448 2.15 -4.01 -3.82
C LEU A 448 3.54 -3.60 -3.32
N GLN A 449 4.00 -4.17 -2.22
CA GLN A 449 5.27 -3.84 -1.57
C GLN A 449 6.17 -5.07 -1.52
N ASN A 450 7.44 -4.88 -1.86
CA ASN A 450 8.47 -5.88 -1.62
C ASN A 450 9.24 -5.50 -0.36
N LEU A 451 8.89 -6.14 0.75
CA LEU A 451 9.58 -5.95 2.01
C LEU A 451 10.70 -6.99 2.15
N PRO A 452 11.90 -6.61 2.62
CA PRO A 452 12.99 -7.55 2.85
C PRO A 452 12.57 -8.68 3.80
N PRO A 453 12.81 -9.95 3.45
CA PRO A 453 12.41 -11.09 4.29
C PRO A 453 12.94 -11.01 5.72
N GLN A 454 14.11 -10.41 5.90
CA GLN A 454 14.70 -10.19 7.23
C GLN A 454 13.88 -9.22 8.09
N MET A 455 13.30 -8.18 7.49
CA MET A 455 12.43 -7.24 8.23
C MET A 455 11.13 -7.93 8.66
N LEU A 456 10.54 -8.73 7.78
CA LEU A 456 9.34 -9.51 8.10
C LEU A 456 9.61 -10.53 9.20
N ALA A 457 10.76 -11.21 9.17
CA ALA A 457 11.17 -12.14 10.22
C ALA A 457 11.42 -11.42 11.56
N THR A 458 12.01 -10.22 11.52
CA THR A 458 12.21 -9.40 12.73
C THR A 458 10.88 -8.93 13.31
N ASP A 459 9.95 -8.47 12.47
CA ASP A 459 8.60 -8.07 12.90
C ASP A 459 7.85 -9.25 13.53
N ALA A 460 7.88 -10.42 12.88
CA ALA A 460 7.26 -11.64 13.41
C ALA A 460 7.86 -12.03 14.77
N HIS A 461 9.18 -11.96 14.92
CA HIS A 461 9.86 -12.26 16.19
C HIS A 461 9.47 -11.27 17.30
N ILE A 462 9.42 -9.97 17.00
CA ILE A 462 9.01 -8.95 17.97
C ILE A 462 7.55 -9.19 18.39
N ARG A 463 6.64 -9.40 17.44
CA ARG A 463 5.22 -9.67 17.75
C ARG A 463 5.01 -10.93 18.55
N GLU A 464 5.72 -12.01 18.24
CA GLU A 464 5.71 -13.24 19.00
C GLU A 464 6.21 -13.03 20.43
N THR A 465 7.33 -12.30 20.60
CA THR A 465 7.90 -11.98 21.91
C THR A 465 6.94 -11.15 22.75
N LEU A 466 6.28 -10.16 22.13
CA LEU A 466 5.29 -9.29 22.77
C LEU A 466 3.92 -9.95 22.94
N GLY A 467 3.70 -11.15 22.39
CA GLY A 467 2.40 -11.83 22.44
C GLY A 467 1.32 -11.08 21.66
N GLN A 468 1.69 -10.28 20.67
CA GLN A 468 0.76 -9.47 19.87
C GLN A 468 0.43 -10.14 18.55
N VAL A 469 -0.87 -10.23 18.24
CA VAL A 469 -1.36 -10.47 16.88
C VAL A 469 -2.06 -9.18 16.41
N PRO A 470 -1.65 -8.59 15.29
CA PRO A 470 -2.32 -7.40 14.78
C PRO A 470 -3.80 -7.66 14.58
N PRO A 471 -4.68 -6.80 15.08
CA PRO A 471 -6.11 -6.97 14.84
C PRO A 471 -6.40 -6.80 13.34
N PRO A 472 -7.31 -7.59 12.76
CA PRO A 472 -7.68 -7.46 11.35
C PRO A 472 -8.45 -6.17 11.06
N GLY A 473 -8.91 -5.48 12.10
CA GLY A 473 -9.66 -4.23 12.02
C GLY A 473 -9.98 -3.67 13.39
N PHE A 474 -10.87 -2.70 13.40
CA PHE A 474 -11.32 -2.03 14.62
C PHE A 474 -12.85 -1.86 14.63
N PHE A 475 -13.38 -1.67 15.84
CA PHE A 475 -14.80 -1.38 16.04
C PHE A 475 -14.99 0.11 16.22
N LEU A 476 -16.14 0.60 15.76
CA LEU A 476 -16.64 1.94 16.01
C LEU A 476 -17.97 1.88 16.74
N SER A 477 -18.04 2.51 17.91
CA SER A 477 -19.28 2.84 18.60
C SER A 477 -19.70 4.25 18.23
N GLN A 478 -20.89 4.43 17.69
CA GLN A 478 -21.45 5.73 17.36
C GLN A 478 -22.74 5.96 18.17
N ALA A 479 -22.73 6.98 19.01
CA ALA A 479 -23.85 7.28 19.90
C ALA A 479 -24.07 8.79 20.05
N PRO A 480 -25.26 9.22 20.49
CA PRO A 480 -25.56 10.64 20.79
C PRO A 480 -24.68 11.24 21.88
N ASP A 481 -24.26 10.43 22.85
CA ASP A 481 -23.40 10.85 23.96
C ASP A 481 -22.37 9.79 24.32
N LEU A 482 -21.36 10.19 25.10
CA LEU A 482 -20.25 9.33 25.51
C LEU A 482 -20.73 8.14 26.36
N GLN A 483 -21.73 8.35 27.23
CA GLN A 483 -22.21 7.31 28.12
C GLN A 483 -22.91 6.17 27.37
N GLN A 484 -23.64 6.51 26.32
CA GLN A 484 -24.25 5.53 25.45
C GLN A 484 -23.18 4.79 24.61
N ALA A 485 -22.16 5.50 24.13
CA ALA A 485 -21.06 4.89 23.40
C ALA A 485 -20.28 3.89 24.27
N LEU A 486 -19.98 4.24 25.53
CA LEU A 486 -19.32 3.35 26.49
C LEU A 486 -20.16 2.08 26.76
N ARG A 487 -21.47 2.22 26.95
CA ARG A 487 -22.38 1.06 27.15
C ARG A 487 -22.42 0.13 25.93
N GLN A 488 -22.40 0.68 24.72
CA GLN A 488 -22.35 -0.13 23.50
C GLN A 488 -21.03 -0.90 23.41
N GLU A 489 -19.92 -0.27 23.75
CA GLU A 489 -18.61 -0.89 23.77
C GLU A 489 -18.51 -1.99 24.84
N GLU A 490 -19.06 -1.76 26.04
CA GLU A 490 -19.15 -2.77 27.11
C GLU A 490 -19.93 -4.02 26.66
N VAL A 491 -21.11 -3.83 26.05
CA VAL A 491 -21.90 -4.95 25.50
C VAL A 491 -21.18 -5.72 24.42
N LEU A 492 -20.45 -5.03 23.56
CA LEU A 492 -19.61 -5.69 22.55
C LEU A 492 -18.52 -6.55 23.20
N PHE A 493 -17.81 -5.99 24.18
CA PHE A 493 -16.71 -6.69 24.84
C PHE A 493 -17.18 -7.90 25.62
N ASP A 494 -18.33 -7.83 26.28
CA ASP A 494 -18.93 -8.96 26.97
C ASP A 494 -19.31 -10.10 25.98
N ARG A 495 -19.79 -9.75 24.78
CA ARG A 495 -20.09 -10.73 23.72
C ARG A 495 -18.83 -11.36 23.16
N VAL A 496 -17.78 -10.55 22.91
CA VAL A 496 -16.50 -11.08 22.43
C VAL A 496 -15.89 -12.00 23.47
N ALA A 497 -15.90 -11.63 24.75
CA ALA A 497 -15.39 -12.47 25.83
C ALA A 497 -16.13 -13.81 25.94
N ALA A 498 -17.46 -13.80 25.78
CA ALA A 498 -18.27 -15.01 25.82
C ALA A 498 -18.09 -15.91 24.58
N GLY A 499 -17.93 -15.33 23.41
CA GLY A 499 -17.89 -16.07 22.15
C GLY A 499 -16.48 -16.43 21.65
N ALA A 500 -15.46 -15.71 22.11
CA ALA A 500 -14.07 -15.90 21.70
C ALA A 500 -13.12 -15.77 22.91
N PRO A 501 -13.09 -16.75 23.80
CA PRO A 501 -12.21 -16.74 24.96
C PRO A 501 -10.75 -16.74 24.52
N GLY A 502 -9.95 -15.82 25.07
CA GLY A 502 -8.54 -15.61 24.70
C GLY A 502 -8.30 -14.34 23.85
N TYR A 503 -9.34 -13.58 23.57
CA TYR A 503 -9.24 -12.24 23.02
C TYR A 503 -9.23 -11.19 24.12
N THR A 504 -8.34 -10.22 23.95
CA THR A 504 -8.29 -9.03 24.80
C THR A 504 -8.93 -7.87 24.07
N SER A 505 -9.96 -7.29 24.65
CA SER A 505 -10.63 -6.11 24.12
C SER A 505 -9.93 -4.85 24.65
N LEU A 506 -9.57 -3.94 23.75
CA LEU A 506 -8.92 -2.68 24.04
C LEU A 506 -9.80 -1.54 23.53
N GLY A 507 -10.28 -0.71 24.45
CA GLY A 507 -11.15 0.43 24.17
C GLY A 507 -11.34 1.29 25.41
N LEU A 508 -12.01 2.44 25.25
CA LEU A 508 -12.13 3.43 26.31
C LEU A 508 -12.90 2.87 27.53
N SER A 509 -13.94 2.04 27.32
CA SER A 509 -14.77 1.50 28.40
C SER A 509 -14.02 0.60 29.38
N ARG A 510 -12.86 0.05 28.97
CA ARG A 510 -11.98 -0.70 29.89
C ARG A 510 -11.27 0.20 30.90
N PHE A 511 -10.97 1.45 30.52
CA PHE A 511 -10.31 2.43 31.37
C PHE A 511 -11.32 3.37 32.07
N LEU A 512 -12.48 3.58 31.46
CA LEU A 512 -13.57 4.41 31.96
C LEU A 512 -14.89 3.65 31.83
N PRO A 513 -15.31 2.87 32.85
CA PRO A 513 -16.59 2.21 32.82
C PRO A 513 -17.74 3.21 32.69
N SER A 514 -18.84 2.81 32.03
CA SER A 514 -20.03 3.66 31.92
C SER A 514 -20.59 4.05 33.29
N ASP A 515 -21.27 5.21 33.36
CA ASP A 515 -21.92 5.64 34.60
C ASP A 515 -22.87 4.56 35.17
N ALA A 516 -23.49 3.78 34.29
CA ALA A 516 -24.37 2.69 34.72
C ALA A 516 -23.61 1.62 35.50
N ARG A 517 -22.44 1.17 35.03
CA ARG A 517 -21.57 0.21 35.75
C ARG A 517 -21.02 0.81 37.02
N GLN A 518 -20.56 2.07 37.00
CA GLN A 518 -20.07 2.76 38.17
C GLN A 518 -21.13 2.91 39.25
N GLN A 519 -22.35 3.30 38.89
CA GLN A 519 -23.49 3.42 39.86
C GLN A 519 -23.89 2.04 40.40
N ALA A 520 -23.83 0.97 39.62
CA ALA A 520 -24.08 -0.40 40.10
C ALA A 520 -23.03 -0.80 41.14
N SER A 521 -21.73 -0.49 40.90
CA SER A 521 -20.64 -0.71 41.86
C SER A 521 -20.86 0.04 43.16
N LEU A 522 -21.16 1.32 43.09
CA LEU A 522 -21.47 2.15 44.28
C LEU A 522 -22.73 1.66 45.03
N ALA A 523 -23.76 1.18 44.35
CA ALA A 523 -24.94 0.62 44.96
C ALA A 523 -24.61 -0.69 45.71
N ALA A 524 -23.79 -1.55 45.14
CA ALA A 524 -23.34 -2.77 45.82
C ALA A 524 -22.56 -2.45 47.09
N TRP A 525 -21.66 -1.50 47.08
CA TRP A 525 -20.95 -1.05 48.27
C TRP A 525 -21.87 -0.40 49.32
N ARG A 526 -22.85 0.40 48.90
CA ARG A 526 -23.85 0.96 49.84
C ARG A 526 -24.60 -0.17 50.58
N GLN A 527 -24.93 -1.26 49.91
CA GLN A 527 -25.60 -2.42 50.54
C GLN A 527 -24.68 -3.14 51.52
N VAL A 528 -23.39 -3.33 51.19
CA VAL A 528 -22.39 -3.93 52.05
C VAL A 528 -22.22 -3.15 53.37
N PHE A 529 -22.13 -1.82 53.27
CA PHE A 529 -21.88 -0.93 54.43
C PHE A 529 -23.15 -0.34 55.08
N ALA A 530 -24.34 -0.82 54.68
CA ALA A 530 -25.61 -0.33 55.22
C ALA A 530 -25.78 -0.62 56.73
N ASP A 531 -25.28 -1.79 57.18
CA ASP A 531 -25.41 -2.22 58.56
C ASP A 531 -24.03 -2.56 59.16
N ARG A 532 -23.55 -1.73 60.10
CA ARG A 532 -22.29 -1.90 60.78
C ARG A 532 -22.25 -3.19 61.62
N GLN A 533 -23.41 -3.58 62.25
CA GLN A 533 -23.42 -4.77 63.08
C GLN A 533 -23.35 -6.03 62.23
N ALA A 534 -24.07 -6.08 61.10
CA ALA A 534 -24.00 -7.17 60.15
C ALA A 534 -22.60 -7.29 59.56
N LEU A 535 -21.93 -6.18 59.27
CA LEU A 535 -20.56 -6.16 58.77
C LEU A 535 -19.60 -6.78 59.77
N ARG A 536 -19.65 -6.34 61.02
CA ARG A 536 -18.79 -6.93 62.09
C ARG A 536 -19.06 -8.40 62.32
N ALA A 537 -20.34 -8.79 62.37
CA ALA A 537 -20.74 -10.19 62.54
C ALA A 537 -20.22 -11.06 61.38
N ALA A 538 -20.30 -10.62 60.16
CA ALA A 538 -19.79 -11.33 58.99
C ALA A 538 -18.26 -11.47 59.09
N PHE A 539 -17.49 -10.47 59.42
CA PHE A 539 -16.04 -10.58 59.57
C PHE A 539 -15.66 -11.54 60.65
N VAL A 540 -16.26 -11.47 61.84
CA VAL A 540 -16.02 -12.40 62.95
C VAL A 540 -16.40 -13.86 62.54
N HIS A 541 -17.47 -14.03 61.81
CA HIS A 541 -17.90 -15.38 61.33
C HIS A 541 -16.83 -16.03 60.44
N PHE A 542 -16.14 -15.23 59.59
CA PHE A 542 -15.04 -15.71 58.74
C PHE A 542 -13.68 -15.69 59.43
N GLY A 543 -13.62 -15.49 60.76
CA GLY A 543 -12.37 -15.49 61.54
C GLY A 543 -11.54 -14.19 61.37
N LEU A 544 -12.12 -13.15 60.84
CA LEU A 544 -11.44 -11.84 60.64
C LEU A 544 -11.64 -10.92 61.89
N PRO A 545 -10.65 -10.07 62.24
CA PRO A 545 -10.79 -9.09 63.31
C PRO A 545 -11.93 -8.10 63.03
N LYS A 546 -12.75 -7.82 64.05
CA LYS A 546 -13.85 -6.80 63.94
C LYS A 546 -13.31 -5.40 63.66
N GLU A 547 -12.08 -5.08 64.08
CA GLU A 547 -11.34 -3.87 63.85
C GLU A 547 -11.13 -3.63 62.34
N LEU A 548 -11.01 -4.68 61.57
CA LEU A 548 -10.87 -4.61 60.12
C LEU A 548 -12.21 -4.16 59.46
N ALA A 549 -13.33 -4.72 59.96
CA ALA A 549 -14.67 -4.27 59.50
C ALA A 549 -14.90 -2.75 59.79
N ASP A 550 -14.49 -2.32 61.00
CA ASP A 550 -14.60 -0.91 61.41
C ASP A 550 -13.71 0.01 60.53
N ARG A 551 -12.52 -0.43 60.22
CA ARG A 551 -11.60 0.28 59.35
C ARG A 551 -12.17 0.38 57.94
N SER A 552 -12.65 -0.72 57.34
CA SER A 552 -13.25 -0.72 56.01
C SER A 552 -14.48 0.22 55.94
N LEU A 553 -15.31 0.23 57.00
CA LEU A 553 -16.44 1.17 57.06
C LEU A 553 -15.96 2.62 57.18
N ALA A 554 -14.97 2.91 57.99
CA ALA A 554 -14.44 4.27 58.15
C ALA A 554 -13.83 4.80 56.84
N GLU A 555 -13.10 3.94 56.12
CA GLU A 555 -12.59 4.31 54.79
C GLU A 555 -13.66 4.54 53.75
N TRP A 556 -14.72 3.70 53.74
CA TRP A 556 -15.90 3.93 52.91
C TRP A 556 -16.51 5.31 53.23
N GLN A 557 -16.69 5.62 54.49
CA GLN A 557 -17.31 6.90 54.92
C GLN A 557 -16.44 8.12 54.62
N ALA A 558 -15.11 7.96 54.55
CA ALA A 558 -14.17 9.03 54.26
C ALA A 558 -13.93 9.21 52.74
N ALA A 559 -14.32 8.20 51.94
CA ALA A 559 -14.08 8.23 50.49
C ALA A 559 -15.04 9.15 49.75
N ASP A 560 -14.58 9.64 48.60
CA ASP A 560 -15.42 10.29 47.61
C ASP A 560 -16.21 9.22 46.84
N HIS A 561 -17.54 9.34 46.80
CA HIS A 561 -18.44 8.43 46.08
C HIS A 561 -18.84 8.98 44.72
N ALA A 562 -18.07 9.92 44.17
CA ALA A 562 -18.29 10.44 42.84
C ALA A 562 -17.86 9.39 41.78
N SER A 563 -18.58 9.39 40.67
CA SER A 563 -18.18 8.61 39.51
C SER A 563 -16.90 9.18 38.89
N LEU A 564 -16.06 8.28 38.38
CA LEU A 564 -14.89 8.60 37.56
C LEU A 564 -15.34 9.29 36.27
N THR A 565 -14.72 10.39 35.92
CA THR A 565 -15.09 11.19 34.75
C THR A 565 -14.12 11.06 33.58
N ALA A 566 -14.59 11.32 32.36
CA ALA A 566 -13.74 11.31 31.18
C ALA A 566 -12.63 12.37 31.24
N ASP A 567 -12.87 13.51 31.88
CA ASP A 567 -11.89 14.58 32.03
C ASP A 567 -10.74 14.16 32.94
N GLU A 568 -11.04 13.47 34.07
CA GLU A 568 -10.02 12.95 34.99
C GLU A 568 -9.15 11.88 34.29
N VAL A 569 -9.77 10.96 33.56
CA VAL A 569 -9.05 9.92 32.82
C VAL A 569 -8.19 10.54 31.72
N SER A 570 -8.74 11.48 30.94
CA SER A 570 -8.00 12.12 29.85
C SER A 570 -6.88 13.06 30.33
N ALA A 571 -7.01 13.62 31.52
CA ALA A 571 -5.94 14.40 32.15
C ALA A 571 -4.81 13.51 32.67
N ALA A 572 -5.13 12.34 33.23
CA ALA A 572 -4.15 11.37 33.73
C ALA A 572 -3.44 10.63 32.60
N ALA A 573 -4.20 10.22 31.57
CA ALA A 573 -3.73 9.45 30.42
C ALA A 573 -4.19 10.07 29.08
N PRO A 574 -3.48 11.10 28.58
CA PRO A 574 -3.85 11.79 27.34
C PRO A 574 -3.86 10.87 26.09
N ASP A 575 -3.06 9.82 26.10
CA ASP A 575 -2.96 8.79 25.08
C ASP A 575 -4.27 7.99 24.91
N LEU A 576 -5.10 7.87 25.94
CA LEU A 576 -6.44 7.26 25.84
C LEU A 576 -7.42 8.07 24.97
N LYS A 577 -7.12 9.34 24.65
CA LYS A 577 -7.87 10.11 23.65
C LYS A 577 -7.87 9.46 22.26
N THR A 578 -6.89 8.58 22.00
CA THR A 578 -6.85 7.76 20.78
C THR A 578 -8.10 6.89 20.59
N PHE A 579 -8.78 6.52 21.66
CA PHE A 579 -10.04 5.78 21.62
C PHE A 579 -11.28 6.64 21.42
N SER A 580 -11.18 7.98 21.44
CA SER A 580 -12.31 8.90 21.28
C SER A 580 -12.11 9.76 20.03
N ILE A 581 -13.06 9.72 19.11
CA ILE A 581 -13.01 10.44 17.83
C ILE A 581 -13.93 11.66 17.90
N SER A 582 -13.37 12.84 17.68
CA SER A 582 -14.11 14.07 17.57
C SER A 582 -14.63 14.27 16.14
N ALA A 583 -15.70 13.56 15.75
CA ALA A 583 -16.28 13.67 14.42
C ALA A 583 -17.80 13.81 14.49
N GLY A 584 -18.30 15.02 14.25
CA GLY A 584 -19.74 15.30 14.16
C GLY A 584 -20.43 15.57 15.49
N ALA A 585 -21.77 15.55 15.49
CA ALA A 585 -22.60 15.69 16.68
C ALA A 585 -22.76 14.31 17.33
N GLY A 586 -22.18 14.11 18.52
CA GLY A 586 -22.22 12.85 19.26
C GLY A 586 -20.84 12.33 19.64
N ALA A 587 -20.80 11.17 20.30
CA ALA A 587 -19.58 10.48 20.67
C ALA A 587 -19.30 9.31 19.74
N THR A 588 -18.07 9.23 19.26
CA THR A 588 -17.58 8.09 18.49
C THR A 588 -16.37 7.50 19.20
N LEU A 589 -16.45 6.20 19.56
CA LEU A 589 -15.34 5.49 20.17
C LEU A 589 -14.74 4.49 19.18
N LEU A 590 -13.42 4.39 19.21
CA LEU A 590 -12.63 3.40 18.48
C LEU A 590 -12.16 2.34 19.47
N SER A 591 -12.40 1.07 19.16
CA SER A 591 -11.92 -0.03 19.96
C SER A 591 -11.35 -1.16 19.09
N THR A 592 -10.45 -1.95 19.67
CA THR A 592 -9.80 -3.07 18.99
C THR A 592 -9.91 -4.34 19.83
N VAL A 593 -9.74 -5.47 19.17
CA VAL A 593 -9.69 -6.78 19.82
C VAL A 593 -8.43 -7.49 19.36
N THR A 594 -7.56 -7.82 20.29
CA THR A 594 -6.31 -8.53 20.06
C THR A 594 -6.34 -9.91 20.68
N GLY A 595 -5.65 -10.90 20.13
CA GLY A 595 -5.63 -12.26 20.69
C GLY A 595 -4.72 -13.21 19.92
N ARG A 596 -4.62 -14.46 20.41
CA ARG A 596 -3.73 -15.49 19.88
C ARG A 596 -4.37 -16.38 18.81
N SER A 597 -5.64 -16.22 18.49
CA SER A 597 -6.37 -17.10 17.56
C SER A 597 -6.76 -16.40 16.26
N ASP A 598 -6.94 -17.22 15.22
CA ASP A 598 -7.27 -16.78 13.86
C ASP A 598 -8.78 -16.48 13.72
N VAL A 599 -9.30 -15.54 14.51
CA VAL A 599 -10.66 -15.05 14.26
C VAL A 599 -10.66 -14.16 13.04
N ASP A 600 -11.44 -14.54 12.05
CA ASP A 600 -11.58 -13.81 10.80
C ASP A 600 -12.39 -12.51 10.97
N SER A 601 -12.19 -11.58 10.04
CA SER A 601 -12.93 -10.31 9.99
C SER A 601 -14.46 -10.52 9.94
N ALA A 602 -14.93 -11.63 9.38
CA ALA A 602 -16.36 -11.91 9.27
C ALA A 602 -16.99 -12.21 10.65
N THR A 603 -16.29 -12.97 11.51
CA THR A 603 -16.73 -13.24 12.87
C THR A 603 -16.79 -11.97 13.71
N LEU A 604 -15.76 -11.11 13.63
CA LEU A 604 -15.74 -9.82 14.33
C LEU A 604 -16.86 -8.89 13.83
N ALA A 605 -17.07 -8.84 12.52
CA ALA A 605 -18.19 -8.10 11.93
C ALA A 605 -19.55 -8.63 12.43
N GLY A 606 -19.67 -9.94 12.66
CA GLY A 606 -20.87 -10.57 13.24
C GLY A 606 -21.16 -10.08 14.66
N TYR A 607 -20.15 -9.93 15.52
CA TYR A 607 -20.33 -9.36 16.87
C TYR A 607 -20.77 -7.90 16.81
N ALA A 608 -20.18 -7.11 15.91
CA ALA A 608 -20.59 -5.72 15.71
C ALA A 608 -22.05 -5.61 15.24
N ALA A 609 -22.43 -6.39 14.23
CA ALA A 609 -23.79 -6.39 13.69
C ALA A 609 -24.84 -6.81 14.73
N ALA A 610 -24.49 -7.65 15.69
CA ALA A 610 -25.35 -8.05 16.80
C ALA A 610 -25.46 -6.99 17.89
N THR A 611 -24.65 -5.90 17.85
CA THR A 611 -24.63 -4.84 18.87
C THR A 611 -25.10 -3.53 18.25
N PRO A 612 -26.29 -2.98 18.64
CA PRO A 612 -26.80 -1.73 18.07
C PRO A 612 -25.84 -0.57 18.24
N GLY A 613 -25.63 0.20 17.20
CA GLY A 613 -24.71 1.37 17.19
C GLY A 613 -23.23 1.02 17.04
N MET A 614 -22.89 -0.27 16.89
CA MET A 614 -21.54 -0.73 16.63
C MET A 614 -21.35 -1.07 15.15
N SER A 615 -20.17 -0.78 14.62
CA SER A 615 -19.74 -1.20 13.29
C SER A 615 -18.30 -1.73 13.33
N PHE A 616 -18.00 -2.74 12.51
CA PHE A 616 -16.64 -3.25 12.34
C PHE A 616 -16.05 -2.70 11.05
N VAL A 617 -14.83 -2.20 11.14
CA VAL A 617 -14.07 -1.64 10.02
C VAL A 617 -12.83 -2.50 9.82
N ASP A 618 -12.74 -3.15 8.67
CA ASP A 618 -11.55 -3.85 8.19
C ASP A 618 -10.85 -3.01 7.12
N PRO A 619 -9.78 -2.26 7.45
CA PRO A 619 -9.11 -1.40 6.50
C PRO A 619 -8.51 -2.17 5.32
N LEU A 620 -7.88 -3.32 5.58
CA LEU A 620 -7.25 -4.13 4.53
C LEU A 620 -8.28 -4.76 3.60
N GLY A 621 -9.35 -5.34 4.16
CA GLY A 621 -10.45 -5.89 3.37
C GLY A 621 -11.15 -4.84 2.52
N ARG A 622 -11.31 -3.61 3.03
CA ARG A 622 -11.88 -2.48 2.26
C ARG A 622 -10.97 -2.05 1.10
N ILE A 623 -9.66 -1.99 1.32
CA ILE A 623 -8.70 -1.70 0.27
C ILE A 623 -8.77 -2.80 -0.78
N ALA A 624 -8.75 -4.07 -0.39
CA ALA A 624 -8.88 -5.21 -1.29
C ALA A 624 -10.19 -5.16 -2.11
N ALA A 625 -11.33 -4.87 -1.47
CA ALA A 625 -12.62 -4.68 -2.15
C ALA A 625 -12.61 -3.50 -3.13
N THR A 626 -11.84 -2.45 -2.85
CA THR A 626 -11.67 -1.32 -3.76
C THR A 626 -10.85 -1.73 -4.97
N PHE A 627 -9.73 -2.46 -4.79
CA PHE A 627 -8.94 -3.03 -5.89
C PHE A 627 -9.76 -3.99 -6.74
N GLN A 628 -10.60 -4.84 -6.13
CA GLN A 628 -11.52 -5.71 -6.85
C GLN A 628 -12.45 -4.91 -7.76
N ARG A 629 -13.14 -3.88 -7.23
CA ARG A 629 -14.03 -3.03 -8.04
C ARG A 629 -13.29 -2.31 -9.16
N LEU A 630 -12.08 -1.84 -8.91
CA LEU A 630 -11.23 -1.20 -9.91
C LEU A 630 -10.80 -2.21 -10.99
N ARG A 631 -10.42 -3.43 -10.62
CA ARG A 631 -10.09 -4.50 -11.56
C ARG A 631 -11.29 -4.88 -12.43
N GLU A 632 -12.47 -5.06 -11.85
CA GLU A 632 -13.70 -5.34 -12.58
C GLU A 632 -14.02 -4.22 -13.58
N ARG A 633 -13.97 -2.96 -13.13
CA ARG A 633 -14.17 -1.79 -14.00
C ARG A 633 -13.14 -1.72 -15.13
N ALA A 634 -11.86 -1.92 -14.82
CA ALA A 634 -10.78 -1.94 -15.80
C ALA A 634 -10.97 -3.08 -16.82
N THR A 635 -11.43 -4.25 -16.38
CA THR A 635 -11.75 -5.38 -17.28
C THR A 635 -12.85 -5.01 -18.30
N TRP A 636 -13.90 -4.33 -17.86
CA TRP A 636 -14.92 -3.80 -18.79
C TRP A 636 -14.35 -2.75 -19.75
N LEU A 637 -13.39 -1.92 -19.28
CA LEU A 637 -12.70 -0.95 -20.15
C LEU A 637 -11.83 -1.66 -21.21
N VAL A 638 -11.19 -2.79 -20.88
CA VAL A 638 -10.48 -3.63 -21.87
C VAL A 638 -11.45 -4.07 -22.96
N ILE A 639 -12.57 -4.66 -22.57
CA ILE A 639 -13.59 -5.14 -23.53
C ILE A 639 -14.10 -3.98 -24.41
N LEU A 640 -14.44 -2.85 -23.80
CA LEU A 640 -14.90 -1.66 -24.54
C LEU A 640 -13.81 -1.13 -25.47
N GLY A 641 -12.54 -1.13 -25.04
CA GLY A 641 -11.38 -0.76 -25.85
C GLY A 641 -11.23 -1.64 -27.08
N TYR A 642 -11.36 -2.97 -26.92
CA TYR A 642 -11.35 -3.91 -28.05
C TYR A 642 -12.51 -3.63 -29.01
N LEU A 643 -13.71 -3.36 -28.50
CA LEU A 643 -14.89 -3.05 -29.32
C LEU A 643 -14.70 -1.74 -30.11
N LEU A 644 -14.20 -0.68 -29.44
CA LEU A 644 -14.01 0.62 -30.09
C LEU A 644 -12.90 0.58 -31.16
N ILE A 645 -11.76 -0.05 -30.82
CA ILE A 645 -10.67 -0.24 -31.80
C ILE A 645 -11.13 -1.11 -32.96
N SER A 646 -11.90 -2.15 -32.67
CA SER A 646 -12.53 -2.98 -33.74
C SER A 646 -13.42 -2.15 -34.65
N ALA A 647 -14.28 -1.31 -34.08
CA ALA A 647 -15.16 -0.41 -34.86
C ALA A 647 -14.36 0.58 -35.71
N LEU A 648 -13.29 1.17 -35.15
CA LEU A 648 -12.39 2.09 -35.87
C LEU A 648 -11.70 1.40 -37.07
N LEU A 649 -11.18 0.19 -36.82
CA LEU A 649 -10.54 -0.61 -37.88
C LEU A 649 -11.52 -1.01 -38.96
N VAL A 650 -12.73 -1.42 -38.57
CA VAL A 650 -13.81 -1.76 -39.54
C VAL A 650 -14.19 -0.56 -40.38
N TRP A 651 -14.33 0.60 -39.75
CA TRP A 651 -14.63 1.86 -40.45
C TRP A 651 -13.53 2.25 -41.45
N ARG A 652 -12.27 2.10 -41.09
CA ARG A 652 -11.10 2.53 -41.89
C ARG A 652 -10.70 1.53 -42.97
N TYR A 653 -10.76 0.21 -42.70
CA TYR A 653 -10.18 -0.85 -43.53
C TYR A 653 -11.24 -1.87 -44.05
N GLY A 654 -12.44 -1.79 -43.54
CA GLY A 654 -13.52 -2.78 -43.84
C GLY A 654 -13.41 -4.04 -42.98
N ARG A 655 -14.52 -4.80 -42.89
CA ARG A 655 -14.69 -5.93 -41.95
C ARG A 655 -13.60 -7.02 -42.05
N ARG A 656 -13.30 -7.47 -43.32
CA ARG A 656 -12.34 -8.57 -43.51
C ARG A 656 -10.92 -8.23 -43.06
N GLU A 657 -10.48 -7.03 -43.38
CA GLU A 657 -9.13 -6.59 -43.05
C GLU A 657 -9.01 -6.20 -41.55
N ALA A 658 -10.05 -5.61 -40.98
CA ALA A 658 -10.12 -5.34 -39.56
C ALA A 658 -9.96 -6.61 -38.70
N LEU A 659 -10.68 -7.70 -39.07
CA LEU A 659 -10.53 -8.99 -38.39
C LEU A 659 -9.13 -9.56 -38.49
N ARG A 660 -8.42 -9.38 -39.60
CA ARG A 660 -7.02 -9.80 -39.76
C ARG A 660 -6.08 -8.99 -38.84
N MET A 661 -6.35 -7.68 -38.73
CA MET A 661 -5.52 -6.78 -37.90
C MET A 661 -5.79 -6.95 -36.40
N LEU A 662 -6.97 -7.42 -36.02
CA LEU A 662 -7.29 -7.74 -34.62
C LEU A 662 -6.79 -9.10 -34.17
N TYR A 663 -6.45 -9.98 -35.11
CA TYR A 663 -6.01 -11.34 -34.79
C TYR A 663 -4.76 -11.37 -33.88
N PRO A 664 -3.67 -10.61 -34.16
CA PRO A 664 -2.49 -10.58 -33.29
C PRO A 664 -2.76 -10.16 -31.85
N PRO A 665 -3.44 -9.04 -31.57
CA PRO A 665 -3.71 -8.64 -30.18
C PRO A 665 -4.68 -9.58 -29.46
N LEU A 666 -5.64 -10.20 -30.15
CA LEU A 666 -6.54 -11.21 -29.54
C LEU A 666 -5.79 -12.49 -29.19
N LEU A 667 -4.89 -12.94 -30.07
CA LEU A 667 -4.03 -14.08 -29.79
C LEU A 667 -3.10 -13.79 -28.61
N ALA A 668 -2.51 -12.60 -28.58
CA ALA A 668 -1.64 -12.17 -27.49
C ALA A 668 -2.40 -12.12 -26.16
N LEU A 669 -3.63 -11.62 -26.13
CA LEU A 669 -4.49 -11.65 -24.96
C LEU A 669 -4.66 -13.07 -24.41
N GLY A 670 -5.06 -14.00 -25.26
CA GLY A 670 -5.27 -15.41 -24.87
C GLY A 670 -4.00 -16.07 -24.36
N LEU A 671 -2.86 -15.86 -25.06
CA LEU A 671 -1.57 -16.41 -24.64
C LEU A 671 -1.08 -15.81 -23.33
N THR A 672 -1.22 -14.51 -23.13
CA THR A 672 -0.83 -13.82 -21.89
C THR A 672 -1.58 -14.38 -20.68
N LEU A 673 -2.91 -14.47 -20.76
CA LEU A 673 -3.73 -15.02 -19.68
C LEU A 673 -3.42 -16.49 -19.40
N GLY A 674 -3.15 -17.28 -20.46
CA GLY A 674 -2.79 -18.69 -20.29
C GLY A 674 -1.43 -18.88 -19.64
N VAL A 675 -0.43 -18.11 -20.04
CA VAL A 675 0.92 -18.17 -19.46
C VAL A 675 0.92 -17.71 -18.00
N LEU A 676 0.18 -16.63 -17.66
CA LEU A 676 0.06 -16.19 -16.28
C LEU A 676 -0.54 -17.28 -15.39
N GLY A 677 -1.61 -17.93 -15.84
CA GLY A 677 -2.19 -19.05 -15.09
C GLY A 677 -1.24 -20.23 -14.94
N TRP A 678 -0.46 -20.58 -15.96
CA TRP A 678 0.58 -21.62 -15.88
C TRP A 678 1.69 -21.27 -14.87
N LEU A 679 2.04 -20.01 -14.75
CA LEU A 679 3.03 -19.53 -13.77
C LEU A 679 2.45 -19.38 -12.36
N GLY A 680 1.13 -19.52 -12.20
CA GLY A 680 0.45 -19.31 -10.93
C GLY A 680 0.31 -17.84 -10.55
N GLU A 681 0.53 -16.92 -11.51
CA GLU A 681 0.43 -15.48 -11.26
C GLU A 681 -1.03 -15.03 -11.21
N PRO A 682 -1.41 -14.18 -10.23
CA PRO A 682 -2.78 -13.77 -10.04
C PRO A 682 -3.24 -12.75 -11.08
N LEU A 683 -4.53 -12.80 -11.41
CA LEU A 683 -5.19 -11.76 -12.18
C LEU A 683 -5.52 -10.56 -11.28
N ASN A 684 -4.67 -9.55 -11.29
CA ASN A 684 -4.84 -8.30 -10.56
C ASN A 684 -5.07 -7.11 -11.51
N ILE A 685 -5.25 -5.90 -10.96
CA ILE A 685 -5.47 -4.69 -11.76
C ILE A 685 -4.31 -4.39 -12.71
N PHE A 686 -3.06 -4.71 -12.34
CA PHE A 686 -1.87 -4.44 -13.15
C PHE A 686 -1.82 -5.33 -14.40
N VAL A 687 -2.26 -6.59 -14.29
CA VAL A 687 -2.46 -7.46 -15.45
C VAL A 687 -3.49 -6.86 -16.39
N VAL A 688 -4.62 -6.38 -15.88
CA VAL A 688 -5.67 -5.78 -16.72
C VAL A 688 -5.15 -4.54 -17.44
N VAL A 689 -4.33 -3.70 -16.78
CA VAL A 689 -3.65 -2.56 -17.41
C VAL A 689 -2.70 -3.03 -18.51
N ALA A 690 -1.91 -4.10 -18.26
CA ALA A 690 -1.05 -4.70 -19.29
C ALA A 690 -1.84 -5.15 -20.51
N LEU A 691 -3.05 -5.74 -20.33
CA LEU A 691 -3.91 -6.15 -21.45
C LEU A 691 -4.40 -4.96 -22.27
N ILE A 692 -4.65 -3.78 -21.67
CA ILE A 692 -4.97 -2.55 -22.40
C ILE A 692 -3.78 -2.11 -23.26
N LEU A 693 -2.57 -2.17 -22.71
CA LEU A 693 -1.36 -1.83 -23.45
C LEU A 693 -1.07 -2.80 -24.59
N ILE A 694 -1.23 -4.11 -24.37
CA ILE A 694 -1.06 -5.14 -25.40
C ILE A 694 -2.04 -4.89 -26.55
N LEU A 695 -3.27 -4.49 -26.27
CA LEU A 695 -4.26 -4.11 -27.30
C LEU A 695 -3.76 -2.91 -28.14
N GLY A 696 -3.29 -1.86 -27.48
CA GLY A 696 -2.79 -0.65 -28.13
C GLY A 696 -1.57 -0.93 -29.01
N LEU A 697 -0.52 -1.50 -28.39
CA LEU A 697 0.79 -1.72 -29.00
C LEU A 697 0.81 -2.89 -29.97
N GLY A 698 0.21 -4.02 -29.61
CA GLY A 698 0.17 -5.22 -30.47
C GLY A 698 -0.54 -5.01 -31.80
N ARG A 699 -1.51 -4.13 -31.84
CA ARG A 699 -2.18 -3.75 -33.09
C ARG A 699 -1.30 -2.87 -33.96
N ASP A 700 -0.47 -1.99 -33.41
CA ASP A 700 0.39 -1.09 -34.18
C ASP A 700 1.34 -1.86 -35.09
N TYR A 701 1.82 -3.01 -34.69
CA TYR A 701 2.66 -3.89 -35.54
C TYR A 701 1.90 -4.32 -36.82
N ALA A 702 0.63 -4.70 -36.68
CA ALA A 702 -0.19 -5.06 -37.82
C ALA A 702 -0.48 -3.86 -38.74
N VAL A 703 -0.75 -2.68 -38.16
CA VAL A 703 -0.99 -1.43 -38.89
C VAL A 703 0.26 -1.01 -39.69
N PHE A 704 1.42 -0.99 -39.01
CA PHE A 704 2.69 -0.56 -39.64
C PHE A 704 3.12 -1.50 -40.78
N LEU A 705 2.98 -2.81 -40.61
CA LEU A 705 3.26 -3.77 -41.68
C LEU A 705 2.32 -3.60 -42.88
N ARG A 706 1.05 -3.25 -42.62
CA ARG A 706 0.07 -3.07 -43.67
C ARG A 706 0.24 -1.75 -44.44
N GLU A 707 0.33 -0.62 -43.75
CA GLU A 707 0.48 0.71 -44.34
C GLU A 707 1.83 0.86 -45.05
N GLY A 708 2.91 0.28 -44.47
CA GLY A 708 4.23 0.34 -45.04
C GLY A 708 4.51 -0.64 -46.20
N GLY A 709 3.61 -1.60 -46.44
CA GLY A 709 3.77 -2.66 -47.47
C GLY A 709 4.52 -3.89 -46.97
N ALA A 710 3.83 -5.04 -47.11
CA ALA A 710 4.23 -6.34 -46.51
C ALA A 710 5.61 -6.88 -46.91
N THR A 711 6.14 -6.48 -48.06
CA THR A 711 7.40 -6.98 -48.65
C THR A 711 8.56 -6.00 -48.50
N ARG A 712 8.30 -4.76 -48.06
CA ARG A 712 9.32 -3.73 -47.91
C ARG A 712 10.20 -3.96 -46.67
N ARG A 713 11.46 -3.55 -46.77
CA ARG A 713 12.46 -3.70 -45.68
C ARG A 713 12.20 -2.77 -44.52
N SER A 714 11.77 -1.55 -44.82
CA SER A 714 11.58 -0.47 -43.85
C SER A 714 10.53 -0.82 -42.77
N PRO A 715 9.28 -1.22 -43.10
CA PRO A 715 8.28 -1.57 -42.09
C PRO A 715 8.68 -2.81 -41.26
N ALA A 716 9.34 -3.78 -41.91
CA ALA A 716 9.80 -4.98 -41.23
C ALA A 716 10.84 -4.66 -40.16
N LEU A 717 11.79 -3.77 -40.49
CA LEU A 717 12.78 -3.30 -39.53
C LEU A 717 12.13 -2.47 -38.41
N ALA A 718 11.30 -1.49 -38.75
CA ALA A 718 10.65 -0.63 -37.79
C ALA A 718 9.87 -1.41 -36.74
N VAL A 719 9.01 -2.35 -37.18
CA VAL A 719 8.19 -3.18 -36.28
C VAL A 719 9.07 -4.08 -35.39
N THR A 720 10.18 -4.61 -35.92
CA THR A 720 11.11 -5.44 -35.13
C THR A 720 11.84 -4.63 -34.09
N LEU A 721 12.32 -3.42 -34.44
CA LEU A 721 12.97 -2.53 -33.49
C LEU A 721 12.01 -2.09 -32.39
N SER A 722 10.78 -1.72 -32.76
CA SER A 722 9.72 -1.40 -31.83
C SER A 722 9.43 -2.57 -30.88
N ALA A 723 9.27 -3.78 -31.37
CA ALA A 723 9.07 -4.97 -30.53
C ALA A 723 10.25 -5.20 -29.57
N LEU A 724 11.49 -5.07 -30.04
CA LEU A 724 12.68 -5.24 -29.19
C LEU A 724 12.80 -4.16 -28.12
N THR A 725 12.55 -2.91 -28.43
CA THR A 725 12.57 -1.83 -27.43
C THR A 725 11.46 -1.96 -26.40
N MET A 726 10.28 -2.40 -26.82
CA MET A 726 9.19 -2.74 -25.90
C MET A 726 9.58 -3.90 -24.97
N LEU A 727 10.22 -4.96 -25.50
CA LEU A 727 10.73 -6.07 -24.69
C LEU A 727 11.83 -5.60 -23.72
N PHE A 728 12.68 -4.65 -24.11
CA PHE A 728 13.69 -4.07 -23.22
C PHE A 728 13.10 -3.14 -22.17
N SER A 729 12.01 -2.44 -22.44
CA SER A 729 11.37 -1.54 -21.49
C SER A 729 10.42 -2.28 -20.55
N PHE A 730 9.45 -2.99 -21.10
CA PHE A 730 8.44 -3.69 -20.30
C PHE A 730 8.89 -5.07 -19.83
N GLY A 731 9.66 -5.79 -20.66
CA GLY A 731 10.14 -7.12 -20.33
C GLY A 731 11.11 -7.14 -19.15
N LEU A 732 11.90 -6.07 -18.96
CA LEU A 732 12.75 -5.93 -17.78
C LEU A 732 11.94 -5.83 -16.47
N LEU A 733 10.71 -5.35 -16.51
CA LEU A 733 9.83 -5.35 -15.33
C LEU A 733 9.48 -6.76 -14.86
N ALA A 734 9.57 -7.78 -15.73
CA ALA A 734 9.39 -9.17 -15.33
C ALA A 734 10.47 -9.68 -14.37
N VAL A 735 11.57 -8.97 -14.22
CA VAL A 735 12.66 -9.27 -13.26
C VAL A 735 12.51 -8.43 -11.98
N SER A 736 11.51 -7.57 -11.92
CA SER A 736 11.24 -6.73 -10.75
C SER A 736 11.00 -7.57 -9.51
N SER A 737 11.52 -7.11 -8.39
CA SER A 737 11.26 -7.69 -7.08
C SER A 737 9.91 -7.25 -6.50
N ILE A 738 9.28 -6.20 -7.07
CA ILE A 738 7.96 -5.71 -6.68
C ILE A 738 6.89 -6.56 -7.38
N PRO A 739 6.06 -7.34 -6.66
CA PRO A 739 5.15 -8.31 -7.28
C PRO A 739 4.21 -7.70 -8.33
N ALA A 740 3.69 -6.49 -8.07
CA ALA A 740 2.83 -5.79 -9.02
C ALA A 740 3.52 -5.50 -10.37
N LEU A 741 4.80 -5.08 -10.32
CA LEU A 741 5.61 -4.81 -11.51
C LEU A 741 6.04 -6.09 -12.20
N HIS A 742 6.38 -7.12 -11.42
CA HIS A 742 6.75 -8.44 -11.91
C HIS A 742 5.66 -9.03 -12.79
N VAL A 743 4.44 -9.13 -12.26
CA VAL A 743 3.29 -9.69 -12.98
C VAL A 743 2.92 -8.84 -14.19
N PHE A 744 2.95 -7.51 -14.06
CA PHE A 744 2.76 -6.59 -15.19
C PHE A 744 3.83 -6.80 -16.28
N GLY A 745 5.09 -6.96 -15.86
CA GLY A 745 6.23 -7.21 -16.75
C GLY A 745 6.10 -8.54 -17.51
N ILE A 746 5.74 -9.62 -16.83
CA ILE A 746 5.46 -10.92 -17.46
C ILE A 746 4.31 -10.79 -18.47
N ALA A 747 3.21 -10.16 -18.07
CA ALA A 747 2.05 -9.98 -18.95
C ALA A 747 2.42 -9.23 -20.23
N THR A 748 3.13 -8.11 -20.09
CA THR A 748 3.56 -7.29 -21.25
C THR A 748 4.62 -7.98 -22.08
N LEU A 749 5.60 -8.66 -21.48
CA LEU A 749 6.62 -9.45 -22.17
C LEU A 749 5.99 -10.51 -23.10
N VAL A 750 5.09 -11.32 -22.52
CA VAL A 750 4.39 -12.39 -23.27
C VAL A 750 3.49 -11.78 -24.36
N GLY A 751 2.72 -10.74 -24.00
CA GLY A 751 1.78 -10.10 -24.90
C GLY A 751 2.44 -9.42 -26.09
N ILE A 752 3.53 -8.68 -25.87
CA ILE A 752 4.29 -8.00 -26.92
C ILE A 752 4.96 -9.02 -27.82
N LEU A 753 5.61 -10.06 -27.26
CA LEU A 753 6.23 -11.12 -28.01
C LEU A 753 5.20 -11.88 -28.88
N ALA A 754 4.07 -12.24 -28.31
CA ALA A 754 2.98 -12.90 -29.03
C ALA A 754 2.41 -12.02 -30.13
N SER A 755 2.21 -10.73 -29.88
CA SER A 755 1.75 -9.75 -30.87
C SER A 755 2.73 -9.60 -32.03
N TYR A 756 4.03 -9.49 -31.74
CA TYR A 756 5.08 -9.39 -32.74
C TYR A 756 5.16 -10.65 -33.62
N LEU A 757 5.22 -11.83 -33.00
CA LEU A 757 5.32 -13.10 -33.72
C LEU A 757 4.09 -13.37 -34.59
N SER A 758 2.90 -12.91 -34.17
CA SER A 758 1.66 -13.08 -34.91
C SER A 758 1.33 -11.94 -35.89
N ALA A 759 1.99 -10.78 -35.79
CA ALA A 759 1.74 -9.63 -36.66
C ALA A 759 1.79 -9.96 -38.18
N PRO A 760 2.71 -10.81 -38.69
CA PRO A 760 2.72 -11.21 -40.10
C PRO A 760 1.46 -11.96 -40.53
N LEU A 761 0.73 -12.56 -39.58
CA LEU A 761 -0.52 -13.29 -39.86
C LEU A 761 -1.66 -12.36 -40.25
N SER A 762 -1.58 -11.07 -39.90
CA SER A 762 -2.54 -10.01 -40.32
C SER A 762 -2.46 -9.72 -41.81
N LEU A 763 -1.36 -10.05 -42.47
CA LEU A 763 -1.14 -9.83 -43.90
C LEU A 763 -1.75 -10.96 -44.74
N PRO A 764 -2.20 -10.66 -45.97
CA PRO A 764 -2.71 -11.70 -46.88
C PRO A 764 -1.60 -12.71 -47.19
N PRO A 765 -1.92 -14.01 -47.35
CA PRO A 765 -0.93 -15.01 -47.73
C PRO A 765 -0.37 -14.71 -49.12
N THR A 766 0.98 -14.69 -49.21
CA THR A 766 1.66 -14.57 -50.52
C THR A 766 1.74 -15.95 -51.18
N GLU A 767 1.28 -16.05 -52.45
CA GLU A 767 1.55 -17.22 -53.27
C GLU A 767 3.06 -17.27 -53.58
N ARG A 768 3.61 -18.47 -53.73
CA ARG A 768 5.01 -18.66 -54.14
C ARG A 768 5.26 -17.91 -55.44
N ALA A 769 6.16 -16.90 -55.44
CA ALA A 769 6.80 -16.43 -56.64
C ALA A 769 7.88 -17.44 -57.05
#